data_2f1317a23abf9390604b13f08364867d
#
_entry.id   2f1317a23abf9390604b13f08364867d
#
_cell.length_a   1.000
_cell.length_b   1.000
_cell.length_c   1.000
_cell.angle_alpha   90.00
_cell.angle_beta   90.00
_cell.angle_gamma   90.00
#
_symmetry.space_group_name_H-M   'P 1'
#
loop_
_entity.id
_entity.type
_entity.pdbx_description
1 polymer ?
#
loop_
_entity_poly.entity_id
_entity_poly.type
_entity_poly.pdbx_seq_one_letter_code
_entity_poly.pdbx_strand_id
1 'polypeptide(L)'
;MTDFQKFFIGILSGLLIAAIIIGSVFLFTTRKTDATYETDMEMTAKLQAEKEELARLEAKRAQIEAEIEALRKKPAERELTQLEKERLRQSEEANKSLNKSSADANKKKLEEKERRKKADEALRRAEETRKRQEELIKQQKDLEEAERKKRADIEKTERESALQKAEADKKRLAEQEAAKKRNEELARQKRERDAALKKQREEEQRIAAEKKRKEEAAAQKRAAEKAEADKKQRIGEVNRLVDKGIQAAKKGNYNEALEAFKQADNKMPANEPQYSAGKYFDMAEALNNLTTANPSAPQTANALSDAENYIKKSVSADAQKAKPHYVYSQIADKQKQEQKAISELEKAQSLDPESYLYNYELGKKYYTRGQYQKAKQAFEKSVKINPASEAAFFNLGMTNKKLGKDNEAVTAFSSAVKIKPDYVKALLEMARIKKAQKKFTQAIDHYKTAMGYEPSNTIVVREMAQVYSDLGQNEQSEKYFKDALKMGDNDALTYYNLASVQIELNKQQEALSNAEKAYNLRPSDERFLYTYGLALEKNRRKDEAAKFYLNAIYENKNYAKPRINLGRIYLDTNKIDEAEEHLLAAHALEPSNFEVNTNLGKLYGLKNDFPKSISHYTSAAKTQPKNITAKQNLAAAFISGDLKDNAAAVYAQIIKLDDKNWDSYYELGRLYISMNKKEEAKTILQTLLNKNQGYKKAGEVRSLLSSL
;
A
#
# COMPACT_ATOMS: atom_id res chain seq x y z
N MET A 1 -4.83 70.69 13.46
CA MET A 1 -5.06 69.38 14.09
C MET A 1 -3.89 69.08 15.03
N THR A 2 -4.18 68.98 16.32
CA THR A 2 -3.18 68.71 17.35
C THR A 2 -2.74 67.25 17.27
N ASP A 3 -1.52 66.95 17.67
CA ASP A 3 -0.96 65.59 17.65
C ASP A 3 -1.82 64.57 18.40
N PHE A 4 -2.62 65.04 19.32
CA PHE A 4 -3.63 64.26 20.03
C PHE A 4 -4.79 63.80 19.14
N GLN A 5 -5.21 64.60 18.15
CA GLN A 5 -6.24 64.22 17.20
C GLN A 5 -5.73 63.21 16.18
N LYS A 6 -4.45 63.29 15.75
CA LYS A 6 -3.82 62.29 14.88
C LYS A 6 -3.67 60.94 15.59
N PHE A 7 -3.35 60.94 16.87
CA PHE A 7 -3.23 59.74 17.69
C PHE A 7 -4.60 59.03 17.84
N PHE A 8 -5.68 59.79 18.06
CA PHE A 8 -7.03 59.24 18.22
C PHE A 8 -7.60 58.68 16.89
N ILE A 9 -7.29 59.33 15.77
CA ILE A 9 -7.68 58.84 14.44
C ILE A 9 -6.91 57.57 14.11
N GLY A 10 -5.64 57.45 14.49
CA GLY A 10 -4.84 56.25 14.32
C GLY A 10 -5.38 55.03 15.10
N ILE A 11 -5.84 55.25 16.33
CA ILE A 11 -6.45 54.21 17.17
C ILE A 11 -7.82 53.77 16.60
N LEU A 12 -8.66 54.74 16.20
CA LEU A 12 -9.96 54.44 15.60
C LEU A 12 -9.86 53.71 14.27
N SER A 13 -8.88 54.07 13.42
CA SER A 13 -8.64 53.34 12.16
C SER A 13 -8.08 51.94 12.40
N GLY A 14 -7.22 51.75 13.41
CA GLY A 14 -6.71 50.44 13.80
C GLY A 14 -7.82 49.51 14.33
N LEU A 15 -8.72 50.04 15.16
CA LEU A 15 -9.87 49.30 15.68
C LEU A 15 -10.90 48.95 14.58
N LEU A 16 -11.09 49.87 13.61
CA LEU A 16 -11.99 49.60 12.46
C LEU A 16 -11.42 48.54 11.54
N ILE A 17 -10.11 48.53 11.28
CA ILE A 17 -9.43 47.49 10.50
C ILE A 17 -9.48 46.17 11.24
N ALA A 18 -9.27 46.14 12.57
CA ALA A 18 -9.39 44.92 13.36
C ALA A 18 -10.84 44.38 13.37
N ALA A 19 -11.84 45.22 13.45
CA ALA A 19 -13.25 44.83 13.38
C ALA A 19 -13.65 44.31 11.97
N ILE A 20 -13.10 44.91 10.90
CA ILE A 20 -13.31 44.42 9.53
C ILE A 20 -12.63 43.08 9.29
N ILE A 21 -11.42 42.87 9.84
CA ILE A 21 -10.71 41.60 9.75
C ILE A 21 -11.44 40.51 10.55
N ILE A 22 -11.89 40.80 11.76
CA ILE A 22 -12.66 39.85 12.59
C ILE A 22 -14.02 39.57 11.96
N GLY A 23 -14.72 40.57 11.43
CA GLY A 23 -15.99 40.40 10.72
C GLY A 23 -15.85 39.64 9.42
N SER A 24 -14.78 39.86 8.65
CA SER A 24 -14.52 39.11 7.40
C SER A 24 -14.10 37.69 7.68
N VAL A 25 -13.34 37.41 8.75
CA VAL A 25 -12.99 36.04 9.17
C VAL A 25 -14.24 35.32 9.68
N PHE A 26 -15.14 35.98 10.41
CA PHE A 26 -16.38 35.35 10.87
C PHE A 26 -17.37 35.10 9.74
N LEU A 27 -17.50 35.99 8.76
CA LEU A 27 -18.30 35.80 7.54
C LEU A 27 -17.66 34.75 6.60
N PHE A 28 -16.34 34.64 6.56
CA PHE A 28 -15.65 33.63 5.75
C PHE A 28 -15.72 32.23 6.39
N THR A 29 -15.73 32.13 7.72
CA THR A 29 -15.89 30.84 8.41
C THR A 29 -17.33 30.35 8.39
N THR A 30 -18.34 31.22 8.54
CA THR A 30 -19.75 30.82 8.44
C THR A 30 -20.16 30.48 6.99
N ARG A 31 -19.71 31.27 6.00
CA ARG A 31 -19.93 30.91 4.57
C ARG A 31 -19.18 29.63 4.15
N LYS A 32 -18.04 29.34 4.77
CA LYS A 32 -17.27 28.11 4.45
C LYS A 32 -17.89 26.87 5.10
N THR A 33 -18.56 26.99 6.25
CA THR A 33 -19.28 25.87 6.86
C THR A 33 -20.57 25.53 6.13
N ASP A 34 -21.32 26.53 5.65
CA ASP A 34 -22.54 26.27 4.87
C ASP A 34 -22.22 25.77 3.46
N ALA A 35 -21.19 26.34 2.80
CA ALA A 35 -20.76 25.85 1.48
C ALA A 35 -20.11 24.45 1.53
N THR A 36 -19.48 24.06 2.65
CA THR A 36 -18.96 22.70 2.81
C THR A 36 -20.06 21.69 3.11
N TYR A 37 -21.13 22.09 3.79
CA TYR A 37 -22.27 21.19 4.06
C TYR A 37 -23.14 20.97 2.81
N GLU A 38 -23.38 21.99 1.99
CA GLU A 38 -24.06 21.83 0.71
C GLU A 38 -23.22 21.03 -0.31
N THR A 39 -21.90 21.28 -0.37
CA THR A 39 -20.99 20.49 -1.24
C THR A 39 -20.84 19.04 -0.76
N ASP A 40 -20.87 18.77 0.55
CA ASP A 40 -20.81 17.40 1.07
C ASP A 40 -22.11 16.63 0.82
N MET A 41 -23.27 17.29 0.89
CA MET A 41 -24.56 16.66 0.52
C MET A 41 -24.67 16.40 -0.99
N GLU A 42 -24.27 17.37 -1.83
CA GLU A 42 -24.24 17.20 -3.29
C GLU A 42 -23.20 16.14 -3.72
N MET A 43 -22.07 16.10 -3.02
CA MET A 43 -21.01 15.14 -3.26
C MET A 43 -21.40 13.73 -2.79
N THR A 44 -22.15 13.63 -1.69
CA THR A 44 -22.67 12.34 -1.20
C THR A 44 -23.74 11.80 -2.14
N ALA A 45 -24.62 12.67 -2.68
CA ALA A 45 -25.61 12.29 -3.68
C ALA A 45 -24.96 11.88 -5.02
N LYS A 46 -23.90 12.59 -5.46
CA LYS A 46 -23.10 12.18 -6.63
C LYS A 46 -22.38 10.85 -6.41
N LEU A 47 -21.82 10.62 -5.22
CA LEU A 47 -21.14 9.37 -4.89
C LEU A 47 -22.12 8.17 -4.85
N GLN A 48 -23.36 8.42 -4.43
CA GLN A 48 -24.40 7.40 -4.44
C GLN A 48 -24.86 7.08 -5.87
N ALA A 49 -25.03 8.11 -6.71
CA ALA A 49 -25.35 7.94 -8.12
C ALA A 49 -24.23 7.23 -8.90
N GLU A 50 -22.96 7.56 -8.62
CA GLU A 50 -21.80 6.89 -9.21
C GLU A 50 -21.65 5.43 -8.75
N LYS A 51 -22.02 5.12 -7.50
CA LYS A 51 -22.08 3.73 -7.01
C LYS A 51 -23.14 2.90 -7.74
N GLU A 52 -24.28 3.50 -7.99
CA GLU A 52 -25.36 2.83 -8.75
C GLU A 52 -24.99 2.67 -10.22
N GLU A 53 -24.29 3.64 -10.80
CA GLU A 53 -23.78 3.56 -12.16
C GLU A 53 -22.68 2.50 -12.30
N LEU A 54 -21.75 2.42 -11.32
CA LEU A 54 -20.72 1.39 -11.27
C LEU A 54 -21.33 -0.01 -11.16
N ALA A 55 -22.32 -0.19 -10.29
CA ALA A 55 -23.04 -1.46 -10.15
C ALA A 55 -23.78 -1.86 -11.45
N ARG A 56 -24.34 -0.86 -12.18
CA ARG A 56 -24.94 -1.10 -13.50
C ARG A 56 -23.91 -1.50 -14.56
N LEU A 57 -22.71 -0.88 -14.51
CA LEU A 57 -21.61 -1.22 -15.41
C LEU A 57 -21.05 -2.61 -15.13
N GLU A 58 -20.91 -2.98 -13.86
CA GLU A 58 -20.49 -4.32 -13.45
C GLU A 58 -21.50 -5.40 -13.86
N ALA A 59 -22.79 -5.12 -13.71
CA ALA A 59 -23.85 -6.02 -14.16
C ALA A 59 -23.86 -6.21 -15.69
N LYS A 60 -23.67 -5.11 -16.45
CA LYS A 60 -23.54 -5.17 -17.91
C LYS A 60 -22.28 -5.94 -18.35
N ARG A 61 -21.19 -5.78 -17.62
CA ARG A 61 -19.96 -6.50 -17.86
C ARG A 61 -20.16 -8.00 -17.70
N ALA A 62 -20.75 -8.44 -16.58
CA ALA A 62 -21.03 -9.85 -16.34
C ALA A 62 -21.92 -10.47 -17.44
N GLN A 63 -22.88 -9.67 -17.97
CA GLN A 63 -23.73 -10.09 -19.06
C GLN A 63 -22.96 -10.27 -20.39
N ILE A 64 -22.05 -9.35 -20.69
CA ILE A 64 -21.21 -9.39 -21.89
C ILE A 64 -20.15 -10.49 -21.78
N GLU A 65 -19.55 -10.70 -20.61
CA GLU A 65 -18.59 -11.79 -20.37
C GLU A 65 -19.25 -13.16 -20.53
N ALA A 66 -20.50 -13.31 -20.08
CA ALA A 66 -21.29 -14.53 -20.29
C ALA A 66 -21.59 -14.77 -21.77
N GLU A 67 -21.84 -13.69 -22.53
CA GLU A 67 -22.09 -13.77 -23.97
C GLU A 67 -20.82 -14.14 -24.75
N ILE A 68 -19.68 -13.57 -24.38
CA ILE A 68 -18.36 -13.91 -24.94
C ILE A 68 -18.01 -15.37 -24.63
N GLU A 69 -18.27 -15.83 -23.41
CA GLU A 69 -17.97 -17.21 -23.00
C GLU A 69 -18.90 -18.23 -23.70
N ALA A 70 -20.16 -17.87 -23.89
CA ALA A 70 -21.11 -18.69 -24.66
C ALA A 70 -20.70 -18.83 -26.13
N LEU A 71 -20.16 -17.75 -26.73
CA LEU A 71 -19.65 -17.78 -28.11
C LEU A 71 -18.32 -18.55 -28.26
N ARG A 72 -17.52 -18.57 -27.23
CA ARG A 72 -16.23 -19.32 -27.19
C ARG A 72 -16.37 -20.81 -26.88
N LYS A 73 -17.48 -21.24 -26.27
CA LYS A 73 -17.74 -22.66 -25.93
C LYS A 73 -18.34 -23.49 -27.05
N LYS A 74 -18.49 -22.92 -28.25
CA LYS A 74 -18.89 -23.73 -29.43
C LYS A 74 -17.74 -24.63 -29.86
N PRO A 75 -18.02 -25.92 -30.22
CA PRO A 75 -16.97 -26.87 -30.58
C PRO A 75 -16.20 -26.41 -31.82
N ALA A 76 -14.90 -26.73 -31.82
CA ALA A 76 -13.88 -26.25 -32.77
C ALA A 76 -14.05 -26.71 -34.24
N GLU A 77 -15.20 -27.23 -34.63
CA GLU A 77 -15.43 -27.73 -35.99
C GLU A 77 -16.39 -26.92 -36.88
N ARG A 78 -16.79 -25.73 -36.40
CA ARG A 78 -17.59 -24.82 -37.24
C ARG A 78 -16.95 -23.45 -37.29
N GLU A 79 -16.54 -23.06 -38.50
CA GLU A 79 -16.18 -21.65 -38.73
C GLU A 79 -17.35 -20.75 -38.34
N LEU A 80 -17.09 -19.84 -37.42
CA LEU A 80 -18.03 -18.78 -37.00
C LEU A 80 -18.47 -18.01 -38.26
N THR A 81 -19.77 -17.83 -38.43
CA THR A 81 -20.31 -16.97 -39.51
C THR A 81 -19.76 -15.57 -39.37
N GLN A 82 -19.71 -14.83 -40.46
CA GLN A 82 -19.26 -13.40 -40.42
C GLN A 82 -20.05 -12.58 -39.41
N LEU A 83 -21.33 -12.87 -39.21
CA LEU A 83 -22.19 -12.19 -38.26
C LEU A 83 -21.85 -12.53 -36.80
N GLU A 84 -21.43 -13.74 -36.53
CA GLU A 84 -21.00 -14.18 -35.19
C GLU A 84 -19.61 -13.64 -34.85
N LYS A 85 -18.70 -13.54 -35.85
CA LYS A 85 -17.39 -12.87 -35.69
C LYS A 85 -17.57 -11.35 -35.43
N GLU A 86 -18.50 -10.73 -36.08
CA GLU A 86 -18.79 -9.31 -35.89
C GLU A 86 -19.45 -9.05 -34.50
N ARG A 87 -20.35 -9.92 -34.05
CA ARG A 87 -20.92 -9.86 -32.70
C ARG A 87 -19.89 -10.09 -31.61
N LEU A 88 -18.99 -11.06 -31.79
CA LEU A 88 -17.90 -11.29 -30.84
C LEU A 88 -16.99 -10.06 -30.74
N ARG A 89 -16.64 -9.47 -31.89
CA ARG A 89 -15.84 -8.24 -31.94
C ARG A 89 -16.55 -7.05 -31.29
N GLN A 90 -17.85 -6.86 -31.54
CA GLN A 90 -18.64 -5.81 -30.91
C GLN A 90 -18.78 -6.01 -29.40
N SER A 91 -18.96 -7.24 -28.94
CA SER A 91 -19.01 -7.56 -27.50
C SER A 91 -17.65 -7.38 -26.83
N GLU A 92 -16.54 -7.71 -27.50
CA GLU A 92 -15.19 -7.49 -27.01
C GLU A 92 -14.82 -5.99 -26.96
N GLU A 93 -15.24 -5.20 -27.94
CA GLU A 93 -15.10 -3.74 -27.95
C GLU A 93 -15.96 -3.07 -26.88
N ALA A 94 -17.20 -3.55 -26.68
CA ALA A 94 -18.07 -3.08 -25.60
C ALA A 94 -17.49 -3.39 -24.21
N ASN A 95 -16.91 -4.57 -24.01
CA ASN A 95 -16.24 -4.94 -22.78
C ASN A 95 -14.97 -4.09 -22.52
N LYS A 96 -14.22 -3.78 -23.58
CA LYS A 96 -13.08 -2.86 -23.48
C LYS A 96 -13.50 -1.45 -23.06
N SER A 97 -14.61 -0.97 -23.63
CA SER A 97 -15.17 0.35 -23.30
C SER A 97 -15.68 0.42 -21.86
N LEU A 98 -16.38 -0.63 -21.41
CA LEU A 98 -16.87 -0.76 -20.03
C LEU A 98 -15.75 -0.88 -19.02
N ASN A 99 -14.67 -1.62 -19.35
CA ASN A 99 -13.48 -1.71 -18.51
C ASN A 99 -12.77 -0.36 -18.33
N LYS A 100 -12.73 0.45 -19.41
CA LYS A 100 -12.17 1.79 -19.34
C LYS A 100 -13.04 2.72 -18.46
N SER A 101 -14.36 2.65 -18.61
CA SER A 101 -15.29 3.47 -17.80
C SER A 101 -15.25 3.10 -16.31
N SER A 102 -15.14 1.81 -15.99
CA SER A 102 -15.00 1.30 -14.63
C SER A 102 -13.67 1.71 -14.00
N ALA A 103 -12.57 1.66 -14.78
CA ALA A 103 -11.24 2.10 -14.33
C ALA A 103 -11.20 3.61 -14.05
N ASP A 104 -11.84 4.42 -14.90
CA ASP A 104 -11.92 5.86 -14.74
C ASP A 104 -12.78 6.26 -13.52
N ALA A 105 -13.85 5.53 -13.24
CA ALA A 105 -14.67 5.72 -12.04
C ALA A 105 -13.92 5.36 -10.74
N ASN A 106 -13.15 4.28 -10.76
CA ASN A 106 -12.32 3.88 -9.63
C ASN A 106 -11.14 4.85 -9.40
N LYS A 107 -10.55 5.38 -10.48
CA LYS A 107 -9.49 6.39 -10.40
C LYS A 107 -10.01 7.69 -9.78
N LYS A 108 -11.19 8.15 -10.19
CA LYS A 108 -11.83 9.35 -9.58
C LYS A 108 -12.10 9.16 -8.08
N LYS A 109 -12.53 7.98 -7.65
CA LYS A 109 -12.76 7.65 -6.25
C LYS A 109 -11.48 7.72 -5.40
N LEU A 110 -10.35 7.29 -5.99
CA LEU A 110 -9.06 7.32 -5.31
C LEU A 110 -8.53 8.75 -5.19
N GLU A 111 -8.64 9.53 -6.28
CA GLU A 111 -8.24 10.94 -6.31
C GLU A 111 -9.06 11.81 -5.32
N GLU A 112 -10.35 11.49 -5.16
CA GLU A 112 -11.20 12.20 -4.21
C GLU A 112 -10.87 11.86 -2.75
N LYS A 113 -10.53 10.59 -2.48
CA LYS A 113 -10.08 10.16 -1.15
C LYS A 113 -8.74 10.81 -0.75
N GLU A 114 -7.86 10.98 -1.73
CA GLU A 114 -6.59 11.71 -1.52
C GLU A 114 -6.82 13.22 -1.33
N ARG A 115 -7.77 13.82 -2.06
CA ARG A 115 -8.16 15.23 -1.87
C ARG A 115 -8.72 15.49 -0.47
N ARG A 116 -9.56 14.58 0.04
CA ARG A 116 -10.09 14.69 1.43
C ARG A 116 -8.97 14.59 2.46
N LYS A 117 -8.03 13.62 2.30
CA LYS A 117 -6.86 13.54 3.20
C LYS A 117 -5.99 14.80 3.18
N LYS A 118 -5.77 15.36 1.99
CA LYS A 118 -4.99 16.61 1.86
C LYS A 118 -5.72 17.83 2.44
N ALA A 119 -7.05 17.85 2.34
CA ALA A 119 -7.86 18.91 2.95
C ALA A 119 -7.84 18.85 4.48
N ASP A 120 -7.98 17.66 5.07
CA ASP A 120 -7.90 17.46 6.52
C ASP A 120 -6.51 17.79 7.08
N GLU A 121 -5.46 17.46 6.33
CA GLU A 121 -4.08 17.79 6.71
C GLU A 121 -3.80 19.30 6.59
N ALA A 122 -4.39 19.95 5.58
CA ALA A 122 -4.31 21.41 5.44
C ALA A 122 -5.09 22.12 6.55
N LEU A 123 -6.22 21.59 6.97
CA LEU A 123 -7.01 22.14 8.08
C LEU A 123 -6.25 22.04 9.41
N ARG A 124 -5.60 20.91 9.66
CA ARG A 124 -4.74 20.74 10.85
C ARG A 124 -3.57 21.72 10.88
N ARG A 125 -2.91 21.90 9.73
CA ARG A 125 -1.80 22.88 9.61
C ARG A 125 -2.27 24.32 9.81
N ALA A 126 -3.48 24.62 9.35
CA ALA A 126 -4.08 25.94 9.56
C ALA A 126 -4.40 26.20 11.04
N GLU A 127 -4.88 25.20 11.77
CA GLU A 127 -5.12 25.30 13.22
C GLU A 127 -3.83 25.44 14.04
N GLU A 128 -2.77 24.69 13.67
CA GLU A 128 -1.45 24.84 14.30
C GLU A 128 -0.84 26.22 14.03
N THR A 129 -1.01 26.74 12.81
CA THR A 129 -0.52 28.08 12.45
C THR A 129 -1.27 29.15 13.21
N ARG A 130 -2.58 28.98 13.40
CA ARG A 130 -3.41 29.90 14.19
C ARG A 130 -2.98 29.91 15.66
N LYS A 131 -2.73 28.75 16.27
CA LYS A 131 -2.22 28.66 17.64
C LYS A 131 -0.86 29.34 17.82
N ARG A 132 0.05 29.18 16.86
CA ARG A 132 1.34 29.87 16.86
C ARG A 132 1.20 31.40 16.71
N GLN A 133 0.24 31.85 15.91
CA GLN A 133 -0.03 33.27 15.77
C GLN A 133 -0.61 33.88 17.07
N GLU A 134 -1.49 33.17 17.74
CA GLU A 134 -2.05 33.62 19.03
C GLU A 134 -0.98 33.71 20.13
N GLU A 135 0.00 32.79 20.12
CA GLU A 135 1.13 32.79 21.05
C GLU A 135 2.14 33.90 20.77
N LEU A 136 2.39 34.20 19.48
CA LEU A 136 3.22 35.34 19.05
C LEU A 136 2.60 36.68 19.39
N ILE A 137 1.29 36.84 19.28
CA ILE A 137 0.55 38.05 19.68
C ILE A 137 0.62 38.26 21.18
N LYS A 138 0.61 37.18 21.96
CA LYS A 138 0.77 37.25 23.40
C LYS A 138 2.17 37.70 23.79
N GLN A 139 3.21 37.13 23.14
CA GLN A 139 4.60 37.52 23.37
C GLN A 139 4.88 38.98 22.96
N GLN A 140 4.24 39.47 21.88
CA GLN A 140 4.35 40.88 21.50
C GLN A 140 3.73 41.82 22.53
N LYS A 141 2.59 41.46 23.08
CA LYS A 141 1.95 42.28 24.13
C LYS A 141 2.79 42.35 25.41
N ASP A 142 3.39 41.24 25.81
CA ASP A 142 4.26 41.18 26.97
C ASP A 142 5.56 41.99 26.77
N LEU A 143 6.06 42.07 25.53
CA LEU A 143 7.23 42.85 25.15
C LEU A 143 6.91 44.38 25.16
N GLU A 144 5.76 44.78 24.63
CA GLU A 144 5.33 46.19 24.63
C GLU A 144 5.08 46.73 26.04
N GLU A 145 4.59 45.88 26.96
CA GLU A 145 4.40 46.27 28.34
C GLU A 145 5.74 46.44 29.06
N ALA A 146 6.74 45.60 28.76
CA ALA A 146 8.09 45.74 29.31
C ALA A 146 8.84 46.98 28.80
N GLU A 147 8.64 47.35 27.54
CA GLU A 147 9.22 48.56 26.97
C GLU A 147 8.57 49.85 27.54
N ARG A 148 7.27 49.83 27.81
CA ARG A 148 6.58 50.94 28.44
C ARG A 148 7.12 51.24 29.84
N LYS A 149 7.41 50.21 30.62
CA LYS A 149 8.01 50.37 31.95
C LYS A 149 9.41 50.94 31.91
N LYS A 150 10.24 50.52 30.95
CA LYS A 150 11.61 51.06 30.76
C LYS A 150 11.63 52.54 30.36
N ARG A 151 10.68 52.99 29.56
CA ARG A 151 10.61 54.41 29.14
C ARG A 151 10.18 55.36 30.31
N ALA A 152 9.32 54.86 31.20
CA ALA A 152 8.90 55.66 32.36
C ALA A 152 10.02 55.89 33.39
N ASP A 153 10.96 54.93 33.53
CA ASP A 153 12.09 55.06 34.47
C ASP A 153 13.21 55.96 33.93
N ILE A 154 13.37 56.05 32.61
CA ILE A 154 14.38 56.92 31.99
C ILE A 154 13.96 58.41 32.10
N GLU A 155 12.69 58.70 31.91
CA GLU A 155 12.17 60.09 31.96
C GLU A 155 12.22 60.73 33.37
N LYS A 156 12.23 59.88 34.39
CA LYS A 156 12.32 60.33 35.79
C LYS A 156 13.74 60.75 36.20
N THR A 157 14.75 60.03 35.65
CA THR A 157 16.18 60.27 35.99
C THR A 157 16.77 61.47 35.25
N GLU A 158 16.24 61.87 34.12
CA GLU A 158 16.72 63.03 33.36
C GLU A 158 16.23 64.37 33.95
N ARG A 159 15.08 64.40 34.65
CA ARG A 159 14.56 65.62 35.29
C ARG A 159 15.29 66.04 36.54
N GLU A 160 15.86 65.11 37.28
CA GLU A 160 16.57 65.41 38.54
C GLU A 160 18.01 65.93 38.34
N SER A 161 18.66 65.56 37.16
CA SER A 161 20.02 66.02 36.93
C SER A 161 20.14 67.45 36.36
N ALA A 162 19.07 67.98 35.81
CA ALA A 162 19.08 69.33 35.21
C ALA A 162 18.97 70.46 36.21
N LEU A 163 18.45 70.20 37.42
CA LEU A 163 18.26 71.27 38.45
C LEU A 163 19.51 71.58 39.28
N GLN A 164 20.45 70.63 39.41
CA GLN A 164 21.67 70.83 40.18
C GLN A 164 22.79 71.59 39.52
N LYS A 165 22.73 71.73 38.23
CA LYS A 165 23.84 72.35 37.42
C LYS A 165 23.76 73.88 37.35
N ALA A 166 22.62 74.46 37.60
CA ALA A 166 22.41 75.90 37.42
C ALA A 166 22.88 76.81 38.56
N GLU A 167 23.10 76.30 39.79
CA GLU A 167 23.48 77.08 40.97
C GLU A 167 24.98 77.22 41.24
N ALA A 168 25.79 76.36 40.65
CA ALA A 168 27.26 76.30 40.92
C ALA A 168 28.08 77.33 40.10
N ASP A 169 27.54 77.82 39.01
CA ASP A 169 28.36 78.61 38.06
C ASP A 169 28.44 80.11 38.30
N LYS A 170 27.65 80.60 39.26
CA LYS A 170 27.60 82.09 39.57
C LYS A 170 28.59 82.58 40.61
N LYS A 171 29.25 81.70 41.33
CA LYS A 171 30.16 82.12 42.44
C LYS A 171 31.67 82.06 42.10
N ARG A 172 32.03 81.63 40.93
CA ARG A 172 33.46 81.36 40.60
C ARG A 172 34.16 82.38 39.69
N LEU A 173 33.45 83.40 39.26
CA LEU A 173 33.98 84.37 38.28
C LEU A 173 34.70 85.56 38.86
N ALA A 174 34.63 85.85 40.23
CA ALA A 174 35.15 87.06 40.84
C ALA A 174 36.53 86.91 41.44
N GLU A 175 37.09 85.71 41.65
CA GLU A 175 38.38 85.54 42.35
C GLU A 175 39.60 85.18 41.47
N GLN A 176 39.41 85.08 40.20
CA GLN A 176 40.48 84.52 39.30
C GLN A 176 41.35 85.55 38.58
N GLU A 177 41.07 86.84 38.60
CA GLU A 177 41.89 87.80 37.85
C GLU A 177 43.12 88.39 38.60
N ALA A 178 43.19 88.29 39.94
CA ALA A 178 44.33 88.85 40.67
C ALA A 178 45.57 87.94 40.84
N ALA A 179 45.43 86.61 40.69
CA ALA A 179 46.52 85.63 40.89
C ALA A 179 47.31 85.31 39.61
N LYS A 180 46.84 85.76 38.47
CA LYS A 180 47.39 85.25 37.15
C LYS A 180 48.71 85.81 36.71
N LYS A 181 49.16 87.00 37.25
CA LYS A 181 50.43 87.62 36.73
C LYS A 181 51.69 87.27 37.51
N ARG A 182 51.62 86.63 38.70
CA ARG A 182 52.82 86.29 39.46
C ARG A 182 53.32 84.80 39.24
N ASN A 183 52.50 83.93 38.68
CA ASN A 183 52.89 82.53 38.52
C ASN A 183 53.34 82.16 37.14
N GLU A 184 53.29 83.03 36.12
CA GLU A 184 53.67 82.64 34.74
C GLU A 184 55.16 82.55 34.51
N GLU A 185 55.96 83.29 35.29
CA GLU A 185 57.44 83.25 35.01
C GLU A 185 58.16 82.15 35.78
N LEU A 186 57.71 81.75 36.94
CA LEU A 186 58.24 80.54 37.61
C LEU A 186 57.77 79.24 37.00
N ALA A 187 56.62 79.27 36.39
CA ALA A 187 56.06 78.12 35.70
C ALA A 187 56.80 77.73 34.40
N ARG A 188 57.41 78.73 33.74
CA ARG A 188 58.15 78.47 32.48
C ARG A 188 59.44 77.68 32.71
N GLN A 189 60.25 78.04 33.69
CA GLN A 189 61.49 77.30 33.95
C GLN A 189 61.26 75.89 34.55
N LYS A 190 60.17 75.77 35.31
CA LYS A 190 59.79 74.45 35.87
C LYS A 190 59.24 73.54 34.79
N ARG A 191 58.51 74.08 33.78
CA ARG A 191 57.94 73.31 32.65
C ARG A 191 58.99 72.75 31.73
N GLU A 192 60.10 73.48 31.49
CA GLU A 192 61.19 72.98 30.62
C GLU A 192 61.97 71.82 31.28
N ARG A 193 62.17 71.86 32.58
CA ARG A 193 62.87 70.81 33.34
C ARG A 193 62.00 69.57 33.48
N ASP A 194 60.72 69.77 33.77
CA ASP A 194 59.74 68.69 33.90
C ASP A 194 59.45 68.00 32.52
N ALA A 195 59.47 68.79 31.46
CA ALA A 195 59.30 68.27 30.09
C ALA A 195 60.46 67.39 29.65
N ALA A 196 61.70 67.75 30.00
CA ALA A 196 62.88 66.93 29.71
C ALA A 196 62.90 65.64 30.51
N LEU A 197 62.58 65.71 31.82
CA LEU A 197 62.50 64.55 32.69
C LEU A 197 61.31 63.62 32.34
N LYS A 198 60.22 64.23 31.87
CA LYS A 198 59.03 63.50 31.37
C LYS A 198 59.33 62.75 30.09
N LYS A 199 60.03 63.41 29.12
CA LYS A 199 60.47 62.70 27.88
C LYS A 199 61.36 61.52 28.18
N GLN A 200 62.32 61.67 29.11
CA GLN A 200 63.22 60.58 29.47
C GLN A 200 62.46 59.42 30.11
N ARG A 201 61.53 59.68 31.02
CA ARG A 201 60.67 58.65 31.65
C ARG A 201 59.72 58.01 30.62
N GLU A 202 59.15 58.80 29.71
CA GLU A 202 58.32 58.28 28.64
C GLU A 202 59.10 57.35 27.68
N GLU A 203 60.36 57.68 27.37
CA GLU A 203 61.25 56.83 26.52
C GLU A 203 61.66 55.56 27.30
N GLU A 204 62.01 55.66 28.59
CA GLU A 204 62.30 54.45 29.42
C GLU A 204 61.08 53.54 29.59
N GLN A 205 59.86 54.16 29.78
CA GLN A 205 58.61 53.43 29.83
C GLN A 205 58.26 52.77 28.48
N ARG A 206 58.56 53.44 27.37
CA ARG A 206 58.34 52.92 26.03
C ARG A 206 59.23 51.71 25.76
N ILE A 207 60.52 51.81 26.10
CA ILE A 207 61.50 50.73 25.94
C ILE A 207 61.11 49.55 26.86
N ALA A 208 60.72 49.83 28.11
CA ALA A 208 60.25 48.80 29.05
C ALA A 208 58.96 48.13 28.60
N ALA A 209 58.00 48.93 28.07
CA ALA A 209 56.74 48.39 27.49
C ALA A 209 56.99 47.57 26.19
N GLU A 210 57.92 48.01 25.35
CA GLU A 210 58.29 47.29 24.14
C GLU A 210 59.01 45.96 24.47
N LYS A 211 59.91 45.98 25.47
CA LYS A 211 60.59 44.78 25.97
C LYS A 211 59.58 43.80 26.57
N LYS A 212 58.67 44.29 27.39
CA LYS A 212 57.59 43.49 27.98
C LYS A 212 56.68 42.91 26.90
N ARG A 213 56.27 43.69 25.86
CA ARG A 213 55.48 43.18 24.74
C ARG A 213 56.24 42.10 23.96
N LYS A 214 57.56 42.25 23.74
CA LYS A 214 58.38 41.22 23.06
C LYS A 214 58.47 39.93 23.91
N GLU A 215 58.66 40.07 25.21
CA GLU A 215 58.66 38.94 26.13
C GLU A 215 57.30 38.22 26.22
N GLU A 216 56.22 38.99 26.31
CA GLU A 216 54.84 38.47 26.31
C GLU A 216 54.52 37.79 24.97
N ALA A 217 54.90 38.41 23.84
CA ALA A 217 54.70 37.80 22.51
C ALA A 217 55.56 36.51 22.34
N ALA A 218 56.80 36.52 22.85
CA ALA A 218 57.65 35.31 22.83
C ALA A 218 57.11 34.21 23.75
N ALA A 219 56.57 34.58 24.92
CA ALA A 219 55.92 33.64 25.85
C ALA A 219 54.64 33.07 25.24
N GLN A 220 53.80 33.90 24.60
CA GLN A 220 52.59 33.46 23.89
C GLN A 220 52.94 32.52 22.72
N LYS A 221 53.99 32.86 21.94
CA LYS A 221 54.46 31.98 20.84
C LYS A 221 54.96 30.63 21.35
N ARG A 222 55.74 30.59 22.42
CA ARG A 222 56.22 29.33 23.04
C ARG A 222 55.04 28.54 23.65
N ALA A 223 54.06 29.22 24.23
CA ALA A 223 52.88 28.58 24.76
C ALA A 223 52.04 27.96 23.64
N ALA A 224 51.86 28.69 22.51
CA ALA A 224 51.18 28.20 21.32
C ALA A 224 51.92 27.01 20.68
N GLU A 225 53.24 27.10 20.51
CA GLU A 225 54.05 26.01 19.98
C GLU A 225 54.00 24.74 20.87
N LYS A 226 54.04 24.92 22.20
CA LYS A 226 53.83 23.83 23.16
C LYS A 226 52.43 23.24 23.08
N ALA A 227 51.43 24.07 23.03
CA ALA A 227 50.01 23.64 22.90
C ALA A 227 49.78 22.83 21.61
N GLU A 228 50.40 23.28 20.50
CA GLU A 228 50.33 22.58 19.21
C GLU A 228 51.10 21.24 19.25
N ALA A 229 52.26 21.20 19.91
CA ALA A 229 52.99 19.96 20.10
C ALA A 229 52.23 18.95 20.98
N ASP A 230 51.67 19.42 22.11
CA ASP A 230 50.85 18.61 23.02
C ASP A 230 49.59 18.10 22.31
N LYS A 231 48.96 18.94 21.48
CA LYS A 231 47.80 18.60 20.61
C LYS A 231 48.21 17.49 19.63
N LYS A 232 49.33 17.64 18.91
CA LYS A 232 49.82 16.65 17.95
C LYS A 232 50.13 15.32 18.60
N GLN A 233 50.76 15.33 19.77
CA GLN A 233 51.04 14.14 20.55
C GLN A 233 49.73 13.43 20.95
N ARG A 234 48.74 14.18 21.48
CA ARG A 234 47.46 13.64 21.91
C ARG A 234 46.67 13.02 20.71
N ILE A 235 46.64 13.71 19.55
CA ILE A 235 46.08 13.17 18.31
C ILE A 235 46.76 11.87 17.89
N GLY A 236 48.07 11.81 17.94
CA GLY A 236 48.84 10.59 17.64
C GLY A 236 48.51 9.42 18.56
N GLU A 237 48.32 9.69 19.84
CA GLU A 237 47.97 8.67 20.83
C GLU A 237 46.53 8.19 20.66
N VAL A 238 45.56 9.10 20.39
CA VAL A 238 44.17 8.72 20.05
C VAL A 238 44.14 7.84 18.81
N ASN A 239 44.81 8.22 17.73
CA ASN A 239 44.89 7.40 16.52
C ASN A 239 45.35 5.98 16.82
N ARG A 240 46.49 5.84 17.54
CA ARG A 240 47.05 4.54 17.90
C ARG A 240 46.08 3.67 18.73
N LEU A 241 45.35 4.28 19.66
CA LEU A 241 44.37 3.59 20.50
C LEU A 241 43.14 3.17 19.69
N VAL A 242 42.62 4.04 18.80
CA VAL A 242 41.51 3.72 17.90
C VAL A 242 41.90 2.60 16.96
N ASP A 243 43.06 2.66 16.34
CA ASP A 243 43.57 1.61 15.46
C ASP A 243 43.71 0.26 16.18
N LYS A 244 44.24 0.28 17.43
CA LYS A 244 44.31 -0.91 18.30
C LYS A 244 42.93 -1.50 18.52
N GLY A 245 41.95 -0.67 18.88
CA GLY A 245 40.57 -1.09 19.09
C GLY A 245 39.93 -1.66 17.84
N ILE A 246 40.14 -1.04 16.67
CA ILE A 246 39.63 -1.54 15.37
C ILE A 246 40.25 -2.93 15.06
N GLN A 247 41.53 -3.12 15.29
CA GLN A 247 42.17 -4.43 15.06
C GLN A 247 41.66 -5.51 16.01
N ALA A 248 41.38 -5.16 17.27
CA ALA A 248 40.76 -6.06 18.24
C ALA A 248 39.34 -6.43 17.82
N ALA A 249 38.52 -5.44 17.38
CA ALA A 249 37.17 -5.65 16.88
C ALA A 249 37.14 -6.57 15.65
N LYS A 250 38.07 -6.39 14.70
CA LYS A 250 38.21 -7.26 13.52
C LYS A 250 38.54 -8.73 13.89
N LYS A 251 39.24 -8.93 15.01
CA LYS A 251 39.55 -10.28 15.56
C LYS A 251 38.39 -10.85 16.39
N GLY A 252 37.30 -10.13 16.57
CA GLY A 252 36.18 -10.56 17.42
C GLY A 252 36.35 -10.25 18.91
N ASN A 253 37.45 -9.57 19.34
CA ASN A 253 37.78 -9.30 20.73
C ASN A 253 37.11 -8.01 21.24
N TYR A 254 35.82 -8.11 21.57
CA TYR A 254 35.05 -6.97 22.04
C TYR A 254 35.64 -6.24 23.24
N ASN A 255 36.05 -6.97 24.29
CA ASN A 255 36.54 -6.35 25.51
C ASN A 255 37.84 -5.56 25.27
N GLU A 256 38.77 -6.09 24.49
CA GLU A 256 40.00 -5.41 24.12
C GLU A 256 39.72 -4.18 23.25
N ALA A 257 38.78 -4.29 22.31
CA ALA A 257 38.36 -3.18 21.48
C ALA A 257 37.77 -2.04 22.32
N LEU A 258 36.84 -2.37 23.23
CA LEU A 258 36.18 -1.40 24.10
C LEU A 258 37.15 -0.70 25.04
N GLU A 259 38.09 -1.44 25.64
CA GLU A 259 39.12 -0.87 26.52
C GLU A 259 40.00 0.16 25.76
N ALA A 260 40.44 -0.21 24.57
CA ALA A 260 41.20 0.71 23.71
C ALA A 260 40.38 1.96 23.32
N PHE A 261 39.10 1.80 23.00
CA PHE A 261 38.20 2.91 22.65
C PHE A 261 37.95 3.82 23.86
N LYS A 262 37.72 3.29 25.05
CA LYS A 262 37.59 4.10 26.29
C LYS A 262 38.82 4.92 26.58
N GLN A 263 40.00 4.33 26.41
CA GLN A 263 41.27 5.06 26.56
C GLN A 263 41.41 6.17 25.51
N ALA A 264 41.01 5.92 24.27
CA ALA A 264 40.97 6.93 23.20
C ALA A 264 39.99 8.05 23.49
N ASP A 265 38.78 7.72 23.95
CA ASP A 265 37.72 8.68 24.32
C ASP A 265 38.19 9.65 25.44
N ASN A 266 38.86 9.14 26.49
CA ASN A 266 39.41 9.94 27.58
C ASN A 266 40.50 10.92 27.11
N LYS A 267 41.14 10.65 25.98
CA LYS A 267 42.21 11.48 25.40
C LYS A 267 41.74 12.33 24.23
N MET A 268 40.45 12.25 23.88
CA MET A 268 39.88 12.98 22.74
C MET A 268 40.07 14.50 22.90
N PRO A 269 40.59 15.21 21.90
CA PRO A 269 40.82 16.65 22.01
C PRO A 269 39.48 17.40 21.98
N ALA A 270 39.23 18.27 22.97
CA ALA A 270 37.97 19.00 23.13
C ALA A 270 37.67 20.02 22.02
N ASN A 271 38.73 20.59 21.43
CA ASN A 271 38.63 21.71 20.49
C ASN A 271 38.77 21.27 19.00
N GLU A 272 38.62 19.99 18.71
CA GLU A 272 38.74 19.43 17.37
C GLU A 272 37.48 18.63 16.98
N PRO A 273 36.32 19.27 16.79
CA PRO A 273 35.07 18.56 16.63
C PRO A 273 35.05 17.67 15.38
N GLN A 274 35.61 18.12 14.25
CA GLN A 274 35.64 17.33 13.01
C GLN A 274 36.56 16.08 13.15
N TYR A 275 37.72 16.22 13.82
CA TYR A 275 38.61 15.10 14.11
C TYR A 275 37.94 14.11 15.06
N SER A 276 37.36 14.61 16.14
CA SER A 276 36.63 13.80 17.14
C SER A 276 35.46 13.06 16.53
N ALA A 277 34.67 13.73 15.68
CA ALA A 277 33.57 13.12 14.92
C ALA A 277 34.07 11.92 14.10
N GLY A 278 35.19 12.07 13.39
CA GLY A 278 35.77 11.00 12.59
C GLY A 278 36.20 9.81 13.44
N LYS A 279 36.86 10.07 14.58
CA LYS A 279 37.33 8.99 15.47
C LYS A 279 36.16 8.28 16.18
N TYR A 280 35.19 9.00 16.64
CA TYR A 280 33.98 8.39 17.20
C TYR A 280 33.20 7.57 16.14
N PHE A 281 33.19 8.02 14.90
CA PHE A 281 32.66 7.25 13.79
C PHE A 281 33.44 5.93 13.60
N ASP A 282 34.78 5.97 13.55
CA ASP A 282 35.65 4.80 13.37
C ASP A 282 35.38 3.75 14.46
N MET A 283 35.24 4.21 15.72
CA MET A 283 34.93 3.35 16.87
C MET A 283 33.56 2.69 16.75
N ALA A 284 32.56 3.48 16.41
CA ALA A 284 31.18 3.00 16.24
C ALA A 284 31.07 2.01 15.08
N GLU A 285 31.68 2.33 13.94
CA GLU A 285 31.67 1.46 12.74
C GLU A 285 32.37 0.13 13.04
N ALA A 286 33.48 0.14 13.77
CA ALA A 286 34.20 -1.06 14.16
C ALA A 286 33.33 -1.98 15.05
N LEU A 287 32.69 -1.43 16.07
CA LEU A 287 31.75 -2.20 16.92
C LEU A 287 30.52 -2.67 16.16
N ASN A 288 29.96 -1.85 15.27
CA ASN A 288 28.85 -2.27 14.42
C ASN A 288 29.22 -3.43 13.49
N ASN A 289 30.43 -3.41 12.92
CA ASN A 289 30.95 -4.48 12.08
C ASN A 289 31.21 -5.77 12.87
N LEU A 290 31.74 -5.65 14.10
CA LEU A 290 31.95 -6.79 15.01
C LEU A 290 30.62 -7.52 15.26
N THR A 291 29.51 -6.78 15.50
CA THR A 291 28.19 -7.38 15.71
C THR A 291 27.59 -7.97 14.43
N THR A 292 27.97 -7.48 13.26
CA THR A 292 27.58 -8.07 11.97
C THR A 292 28.26 -9.41 11.74
N ALA A 293 29.54 -9.51 12.08
CA ALA A 293 30.29 -10.75 11.94
C ALA A 293 29.86 -11.84 12.93
N ASN A 294 29.39 -11.45 14.12
CA ASN A 294 28.99 -12.36 15.19
C ASN A 294 27.68 -11.96 15.84
N PRO A 295 26.52 -12.09 15.12
CA PRO A 295 25.24 -11.59 15.59
C PRO A 295 24.68 -12.30 16.83
N SER A 296 25.10 -13.54 17.08
CA SER A 296 24.64 -14.37 18.21
C SER A 296 25.62 -14.37 19.41
N ALA A 297 26.71 -13.58 19.37
CA ALA A 297 27.65 -13.52 20.46
C ALA A 297 27.02 -12.89 21.73
N PRO A 298 27.35 -13.38 22.93
CA PRO A 298 26.78 -12.85 24.18
C PRO A 298 27.02 -11.35 24.40
N GLN A 299 28.08 -10.79 23.84
CA GLN A 299 28.43 -9.37 23.97
C GLN A 299 27.79 -8.48 22.90
N THR A 300 27.02 -9.05 21.97
CA THR A 300 26.44 -8.28 20.84
C THR A 300 25.57 -7.11 21.30
N ALA A 301 24.73 -7.30 22.32
CA ALA A 301 23.88 -6.24 22.86
C ALA A 301 24.73 -5.09 23.48
N ASN A 302 25.77 -5.42 24.21
CA ASN A 302 26.68 -4.42 24.80
C ASN A 302 27.45 -3.68 23.70
N ALA A 303 27.98 -4.41 22.72
CA ALA A 303 28.70 -3.83 21.60
C ALA A 303 27.82 -2.87 20.78
N LEU A 304 26.53 -3.19 20.59
CA LEU A 304 25.57 -2.29 19.96
C LEU A 304 25.28 -1.04 20.80
N SER A 305 25.19 -1.18 22.12
CA SER A 305 24.99 -0.04 23.03
C SER A 305 26.21 0.90 22.99
N ASP A 306 27.42 0.35 23.03
CA ASP A 306 28.65 1.16 22.96
C ASP A 306 28.81 1.79 21.56
N ALA A 307 28.51 1.06 20.50
CA ALA A 307 28.49 1.61 19.14
C ALA A 307 27.50 2.78 19.05
N GLU A 308 26.33 2.68 19.66
CA GLU A 308 25.35 3.76 19.71
C GLU A 308 25.86 4.98 20.45
N ASN A 309 26.58 4.78 21.57
CA ASN A 309 27.17 5.89 22.32
C ASN A 309 28.23 6.63 21.49
N TYR A 310 29.10 5.92 20.80
CA TYR A 310 30.11 6.55 19.95
C TYR A 310 29.52 7.19 18.70
N ILE A 311 28.55 6.58 18.06
CA ILE A 311 27.93 7.21 16.87
C ILE A 311 27.16 8.47 17.23
N LYS A 312 26.51 8.53 18.40
CA LYS A 312 25.88 9.76 18.92
C LYS A 312 26.92 10.86 19.11
N LYS A 313 28.07 10.57 19.70
CA LYS A 313 29.18 11.52 19.84
C LYS A 313 29.67 12.00 18.48
N SER A 314 29.81 11.11 17.50
CA SER A 314 30.21 11.45 16.13
C SER A 314 29.24 12.43 15.48
N VAL A 315 27.94 12.09 15.49
CA VAL A 315 26.90 12.93 14.89
C VAL A 315 26.73 14.26 15.63
N SER A 316 26.92 14.27 16.97
CA SER A 316 26.86 15.52 17.75
C SER A 316 28.04 16.43 17.45
N ALA A 317 29.22 15.90 17.13
CA ALA A 317 30.40 16.68 16.79
C ALA A 317 30.41 17.17 15.33
N ASP A 318 29.81 16.42 14.40
CA ASP A 318 29.64 16.80 12.99
C ASP A 318 28.39 16.13 12.41
N ALA A 319 27.30 16.87 12.41
CA ALA A 319 26.00 16.40 11.90
C ALA A 319 25.87 16.46 10.37
N GLN A 320 26.85 17.03 9.64
CA GLN A 320 26.75 17.25 8.20
C GLN A 320 27.32 16.12 7.34
N LYS A 321 27.70 15.01 7.96
CA LYS A 321 28.22 13.84 7.25
C LYS A 321 27.17 12.74 7.13
N ALA A 322 26.90 12.29 5.92
CA ALA A 322 25.90 11.26 5.64
C ALA A 322 26.26 9.89 6.24
N LYS A 323 27.55 9.47 6.14
CA LYS A 323 27.99 8.13 6.53
C LYS A 323 27.77 7.82 8.02
N PRO A 324 28.03 8.71 8.98
CA PRO A 324 27.68 8.49 10.39
C PRO A 324 26.21 8.22 10.62
N HIS A 325 25.32 8.99 10.00
CA HIS A 325 23.89 8.77 10.06
C HIS A 325 23.47 7.41 9.49
N TYR A 326 24.10 6.97 8.41
CA TYR A 326 23.85 5.65 7.85
C TYR A 326 24.27 4.54 8.82
N VAL A 327 25.48 4.62 9.42
CA VAL A 327 25.92 3.64 10.42
C VAL A 327 25.02 3.68 11.66
N TYR A 328 24.56 4.85 12.07
CA TYR A 328 23.61 4.98 13.17
C TYR A 328 22.28 4.28 12.86
N SER A 329 21.80 4.42 11.62
CA SER A 329 20.62 3.67 11.15
C SER A 329 20.85 2.15 11.26
N GLN A 330 22.01 1.64 10.89
CA GLN A 330 22.32 0.20 10.99
C GLN A 330 22.36 -0.29 12.44
N ILE A 331 22.94 0.49 13.35
CA ILE A 331 22.99 0.17 14.79
C ILE A 331 21.54 0.13 15.34
N ALA A 332 20.76 1.15 15.06
CA ALA A 332 19.37 1.23 15.49
C ALA A 332 18.50 0.08 14.95
N ASP A 333 18.76 -0.36 13.72
CA ASP A 333 18.09 -1.49 13.10
C ASP A 333 18.38 -2.81 13.84
N LYS A 334 19.65 -3.06 14.15
CA LYS A 334 20.06 -4.24 14.93
C LYS A 334 19.49 -4.23 16.35
N GLN A 335 19.28 -3.06 16.92
CA GLN A 335 18.61 -2.86 18.22
C GLN A 335 17.09 -2.94 18.13
N LYS A 336 16.51 -3.19 16.93
CA LYS A 336 15.07 -3.20 16.66
C LYS A 336 14.39 -1.84 16.89
N GLN A 337 15.13 -0.74 16.83
CA GLN A 337 14.64 0.63 16.94
C GLN A 337 14.27 1.17 15.54
N GLU A 338 13.29 0.56 14.90
CA GLU A 338 12.97 0.78 13.49
C GLU A 338 12.73 2.25 13.14
N GLN A 339 11.97 2.99 13.97
CA GLN A 339 11.67 4.40 13.69
C GLN A 339 12.93 5.25 13.66
N LYS A 340 13.83 5.00 14.59
CA LYS A 340 15.13 5.67 14.66
C LYS A 340 16.01 5.30 13.47
N ALA A 341 16.05 4.01 13.11
CA ALA A 341 16.80 3.54 11.95
C ALA A 341 16.38 4.27 10.66
N ILE A 342 15.07 4.44 10.45
CA ILE A 342 14.56 5.20 9.31
C ILE A 342 14.93 6.68 9.40
N SER A 343 14.72 7.32 10.55
CA SER A 343 15.02 8.74 10.72
C SER A 343 16.50 9.06 10.46
N GLU A 344 17.39 8.23 10.94
CA GLU A 344 18.83 8.43 10.71
C GLU A 344 19.23 8.16 9.23
N LEU A 345 18.57 7.19 8.59
CA LEU A 345 18.78 6.92 7.18
C LEU A 345 18.21 8.03 6.28
N GLU A 346 17.08 8.63 6.66
CA GLU A 346 16.52 9.82 5.99
C GLU A 346 17.48 11.01 6.06
N LYS A 347 18.15 11.21 7.22
CA LYS A 347 19.21 12.22 7.36
C LYS A 347 20.41 11.91 6.45
N ALA A 348 20.88 10.66 6.45
CA ALA A 348 21.96 10.24 5.57
C ALA A 348 21.62 10.54 4.09
N GLN A 349 20.40 10.21 3.65
CA GLN A 349 19.92 10.46 2.30
C GLN A 349 19.76 11.94 2.01
N SER A 350 19.35 12.76 2.98
CA SER A 350 19.22 14.21 2.79
C SER A 350 20.58 14.90 2.64
N LEU A 351 21.61 14.38 3.29
CA LEU A 351 22.99 14.88 3.22
C LEU A 351 23.72 14.40 1.95
N ASP A 352 23.36 13.23 1.45
CA ASP A 352 23.90 12.67 0.20
C ASP A 352 22.74 12.06 -0.63
N PRO A 353 21.98 12.90 -1.34
CA PRO A 353 20.81 12.47 -2.12
C PRO A 353 21.16 11.57 -3.30
N GLU A 354 22.40 11.66 -3.81
CA GLU A 354 22.88 10.88 -4.95
C GLU A 354 23.51 9.53 -4.55
N SER A 355 23.46 9.18 -3.27
CA SER A 355 23.87 7.86 -2.80
C SER A 355 22.86 6.79 -3.21
N TYR A 356 23.27 5.88 -4.10
CA TYR A 356 22.49 4.68 -4.43
C TYR A 356 22.13 3.89 -3.16
N LEU A 357 23.11 3.70 -2.27
CA LEU A 357 22.98 2.88 -1.07
C LEU A 357 21.88 3.39 -0.14
N TYR A 358 21.87 4.70 0.14
CA TYR A 358 20.90 5.27 1.08
C TYR A 358 19.48 5.25 0.51
N ASN A 359 19.33 5.57 -0.77
CA ASN A 359 18.03 5.48 -1.43
C ASN A 359 17.52 4.03 -1.49
N TYR A 360 18.40 3.06 -1.77
CA TYR A 360 18.05 1.64 -1.83
C TYR A 360 17.61 1.10 -0.45
N GLU A 361 18.40 1.38 0.59
CA GLU A 361 18.09 0.94 1.96
C GLU A 361 16.81 1.61 2.52
N LEU A 362 16.58 2.90 2.23
CA LEU A 362 15.33 3.58 2.56
C LEU A 362 14.15 2.91 1.86
N GLY A 363 14.29 2.60 0.59
CA GLY A 363 13.27 1.88 -0.17
C GLY A 363 12.88 0.57 0.51
N LYS A 364 13.86 -0.22 0.94
CA LYS A 364 13.63 -1.48 1.68
C LYS A 364 12.90 -1.25 2.99
N LYS A 365 13.32 -0.27 3.78
CA LYS A 365 12.71 0.02 5.08
C LYS A 365 11.27 0.53 4.94
N TYR A 366 11.01 1.42 4.00
CA TYR A 366 9.65 1.86 3.73
C TYR A 366 8.76 0.73 3.22
N TYR A 367 9.32 -0.17 2.39
CA TYR A 367 8.58 -1.33 1.89
C TYR A 367 8.16 -2.27 3.02
N THR A 368 9.07 -2.61 3.93
CA THR A 368 8.76 -3.50 5.07
C THR A 368 7.72 -2.90 6.02
N ARG A 369 7.63 -1.58 6.11
CA ARG A 369 6.60 -0.86 6.89
C ARG A 369 5.29 -0.61 6.14
N GLY A 370 5.15 -1.11 4.94
CA GLY A 370 3.96 -0.87 4.11
C GLY A 370 3.83 0.55 3.57
N GLN A 371 4.86 1.39 3.72
CA GLN A 371 4.91 2.77 3.20
C GLN A 371 5.29 2.75 1.71
N TYR A 372 4.51 2.03 0.91
CA TYR A 372 4.86 1.70 -0.46
C TYR A 372 5.09 2.92 -1.36
N GLN A 373 4.38 4.04 -1.11
CA GLN A 373 4.58 5.24 -1.92
C GLN A 373 5.97 5.87 -1.68
N LYS A 374 6.43 5.92 -0.42
CA LYS A 374 7.79 6.36 -0.09
C LYS A 374 8.83 5.39 -0.59
N ALA A 375 8.57 4.08 -0.46
CA ALA A 375 9.45 3.04 -0.99
C ALA A 375 9.64 3.19 -2.50
N LYS A 376 8.56 3.43 -3.25
CA LYS A 376 8.62 3.68 -4.69
C LYS A 376 9.54 4.85 -5.02
N GLN A 377 9.36 5.99 -4.37
CA GLN A 377 10.18 7.19 -4.60
C GLN A 377 11.67 6.91 -4.34
N ALA A 378 11.97 6.18 -3.26
CA ALA A 378 13.33 5.84 -2.90
C ALA A 378 13.96 4.87 -3.91
N PHE A 379 13.23 3.83 -4.34
CA PHE A 379 13.73 2.92 -5.38
C PHE A 379 13.83 3.56 -6.76
N GLU A 380 12.93 4.48 -7.13
CA GLU A 380 13.04 5.24 -8.39
C GLU A 380 14.30 6.09 -8.42
N LYS A 381 14.65 6.75 -7.32
CA LYS A 381 15.94 7.44 -7.20
C LYS A 381 17.11 6.46 -7.31
N SER A 382 17.02 5.33 -6.59
CA SER A 382 18.05 4.30 -6.59
C SER A 382 18.34 3.78 -8.00
N VAL A 383 17.32 3.41 -8.80
CA VAL A 383 17.52 2.92 -10.18
C VAL A 383 17.98 4.01 -11.15
N LYS A 384 17.64 5.27 -10.86
CA LYS A 384 18.14 6.42 -11.64
C LYS A 384 19.65 6.61 -11.42
N ILE A 385 20.11 6.47 -10.17
CA ILE A 385 21.53 6.62 -9.81
C ILE A 385 22.33 5.40 -10.30
N ASN A 386 21.82 4.19 -10.07
CA ASN A 386 22.45 2.97 -10.55
C ASN A 386 21.49 2.15 -11.42
N PRO A 387 21.47 2.40 -12.74
CA PRO A 387 20.61 1.67 -13.67
C PRO A 387 21.05 0.21 -13.93
N ALA A 388 22.18 -0.22 -13.39
CA ALA A 388 22.67 -1.59 -13.50
C ALA A 388 22.26 -2.49 -12.30
N SER A 389 21.46 -1.99 -11.37
CA SER A 389 21.02 -2.76 -10.20
C SER A 389 19.74 -3.53 -10.47
N GLU A 390 19.85 -4.81 -10.76
CA GLU A 390 18.70 -5.72 -10.89
C GLU A 390 17.87 -5.80 -9.59
N ALA A 391 18.53 -5.74 -8.44
CA ALA A 391 17.88 -5.79 -7.13
C ALA A 391 17.01 -4.54 -6.88
N ALA A 392 17.48 -3.36 -7.27
CA ALA A 392 16.70 -2.13 -7.12
C ALA A 392 15.47 -2.13 -8.05
N PHE A 393 15.62 -2.55 -9.30
CA PHE A 393 14.50 -2.72 -10.21
C PHE A 393 13.50 -3.78 -9.73
N PHE A 394 13.98 -4.90 -9.19
CA PHE A 394 13.11 -5.91 -8.61
C PHE A 394 12.29 -5.35 -7.45
N ASN A 395 12.93 -4.66 -6.50
CA ASN A 395 12.25 -4.06 -5.36
C ASN A 395 11.29 -2.94 -5.78
N LEU A 396 11.62 -2.16 -6.81
CA LEU A 396 10.69 -1.20 -7.42
C LEU A 396 9.47 -1.91 -8.01
N GLY A 397 9.69 -3.03 -8.72
CA GLY A 397 8.62 -3.86 -9.25
C GLY A 397 7.71 -4.41 -8.16
N MET A 398 8.29 -4.95 -7.08
CA MET A 398 7.54 -5.44 -5.91
C MET A 398 6.74 -4.31 -5.25
N THR A 399 7.33 -3.12 -5.16
CA THR A 399 6.67 -1.95 -4.59
C THR A 399 5.49 -1.48 -5.44
N ASN A 400 5.67 -1.40 -6.76
CA ASN A 400 4.60 -1.06 -7.70
C ASN A 400 3.46 -2.09 -7.65
N LYS A 401 3.78 -3.38 -7.52
CA LYS A 401 2.78 -4.44 -7.33
C LYS A 401 1.96 -4.23 -6.06
N LYS A 402 2.60 -3.87 -4.94
CA LYS A 402 1.90 -3.55 -3.68
C LYS A 402 1.01 -2.32 -3.79
N LEU A 403 1.33 -1.38 -4.68
CA LEU A 403 0.53 -0.21 -4.99
C LEU A 403 -0.59 -0.46 -6.03
N GLY A 404 -0.74 -1.71 -6.51
CA GLY A 404 -1.69 -2.05 -7.56
C GLY A 404 -1.31 -1.53 -8.96
N LYS A 405 -0.04 -1.11 -9.14
CA LYS A 405 0.49 -0.55 -10.39
C LYS A 405 1.15 -1.64 -11.22
N ASP A 406 0.37 -2.61 -11.64
CA ASP A 406 0.85 -3.83 -12.27
C ASP A 406 1.68 -3.58 -13.54
N ASN A 407 1.32 -2.61 -14.39
CA ASN A 407 2.08 -2.32 -15.60
C ASN A 407 3.45 -1.71 -15.27
N GLU A 408 3.53 -0.80 -14.29
CA GLU A 408 4.79 -0.24 -13.80
C GLU A 408 5.65 -1.35 -13.14
N ALA A 409 5.02 -2.28 -12.43
CA ALA A 409 5.69 -3.42 -11.83
C ALA A 409 6.35 -4.31 -12.90
N VAL A 410 5.60 -4.68 -13.95
CA VAL A 410 6.13 -5.48 -15.07
C VAL A 410 7.28 -4.76 -15.76
N THR A 411 7.19 -3.45 -15.98
CA THR A 411 8.28 -2.66 -16.55
C THR A 411 9.55 -2.73 -15.71
N ALA A 412 9.42 -2.58 -14.39
CA ALA A 412 10.55 -2.66 -13.48
C ALA A 412 11.16 -4.08 -13.44
N PHE A 413 10.33 -5.13 -13.35
CA PHE A 413 10.81 -6.51 -13.42
C PHE A 413 11.49 -6.82 -14.77
N SER A 414 10.96 -6.31 -15.88
CA SER A 414 11.59 -6.47 -17.19
C SER A 414 12.98 -5.82 -17.25
N SER A 415 13.14 -4.65 -16.59
CA SER A 415 14.45 -4.02 -16.45
C SER A 415 15.41 -4.87 -15.63
N ALA A 416 14.94 -5.48 -14.53
CA ALA A 416 15.73 -6.40 -13.73
C ALA A 416 16.18 -7.63 -14.54
N VAL A 417 15.28 -8.23 -15.33
CA VAL A 417 15.58 -9.38 -16.21
C VAL A 417 16.52 -8.98 -17.35
N LYS A 418 16.39 -7.76 -17.88
CA LYS A 418 17.33 -7.27 -18.91
C LYS A 418 18.75 -7.16 -18.39
N ILE A 419 18.94 -6.77 -17.13
CA ILE A 419 20.25 -6.70 -16.47
C ILE A 419 20.74 -8.10 -16.12
N LYS A 420 19.86 -8.92 -15.54
CA LYS A 420 20.13 -10.29 -15.11
C LYS A 420 19.11 -11.24 -15.71
N PRO A 421 19.38 -11.85 -16.88
CA PRO A 421 18.40 -12.70 -17.59
C PRO A 421 17.91 -13.92 -16.79
N ASP A 422 18.75 -14.49 -15.94
CA ASP A 422 18.44 -15.59 -15.03
C ASP A 422 17.79 -15.17 -13.72
N TYR A 423 17.21 -13.96 -13.66
CA TYR A 423 16.55 -13.49 -12.45
C TYR A 423 15.15 -14.09 -12.32
N VAL A 424 15.10 -15.38 -12.02
CA VAL A 424 13.87 -16.20 -11.95
C VAL A 424 12.80 -15.56 -11.08
N LYS A 425 13.16 -14.92 -9.95
CA LYS A 425 12.19 -14.23 -9.08
C LYS A 425 11.42 -13.12 -9.82
N ALA A 426 12.09 -12.36 -10.68
CA ALA A 426 11.43 -11.31 -11.47
C ALA A 426 10.53 -11.91 -12.56
N LEU A 427 10.99 -12.97 -13.23
CA LEU A 427 10.19 -13.70 -14.23
C LEU A 427 8.90 -14.28 -13.61
N LEU A 428 9.00 -14.85 -12.40
CA LEU A 428 7.84 -15.36 -11.65
C LEU A 428 6.84 -14.26 -11.32
N GLU A 429 7.31 -13.11 -10.84
CA GLU A 429 6.42 -12.01 -10.51
C GLU A 429 5.73 -11.43 -11.77
N MET A 430 6.45 -11.34 -12.89
CA MET A 430 5.85 -10.96 -14.17
C MET A 430 4.78 -11.98 -14.61
N ALA A 431 5.06 -13.27 -14.52
CA ALA A 431 4.12 -14.33 -14.84
C ALA A 431 2.85 -14.24 -13.96
N ARG A 432 3.01 -14.04 -12.65
CA ARG A 432 1.90 -13.88 -11.69
C ARG A 432 1.02 -12.68 -12.03
N ILE A 433 1.62 -11.54 -12.38
CA ILE A 433 0.88 -10.35 -12.82
C ILE A 433 0.12 -10.64 -14.12
N LYS A 434 0.77 -11.27 -15.11
CA LYS A 434 0.12 -11.62 -16.38
C LYS A 434 -1.03 -12.60 -16.17
N LYS A 435 -0.86 -13.57 -15.27
CA LYS A 435 -1.93 -14.48 -14.85
C LYS A 435 -3.11 -13.71 -14.24
N ALA A 436 -2.87 -12.81 -13.30
CA ALA A 436 -3.90 -11.98 -12.68
C ALA A 436 -4.66 -11.11 -13.70
N GLN A 437 -3.96 -10.63 -14.73
CA GLN A 437 -4.54 -9.91 -15.87
C GLN A 437 -5.24 -10.82 -16.89
N LYS A 438 -5.36 -12.13 -16.62
CA LYS A 438 -5.87 -13.16 -17.55
C LYS A 438 -5.12 -13.23 -18.88
N LYS A 439 -3.89 -12.72 -18.96
CA LYS A 439 -2.98 -12.80 -20.10
C LYS A 439 -2.16 -14.09 -20.01
N PHE A 440 -2.86 -15.22 -20.09
CA PHE A 440 -2.32 -16.52 -19.75
C PHE A 440 -1.15 -16.96 -20.65
N THR A 441 -1.21 -16.69 -21.96
CA THR A 441 -0.10 -17.00 -22.88
C THR A 441 1.18 -16.31 -22.45
N GLN A 442 1.10 -14.99 -22.13
CA GLN A 442 2.26 -14.23 -21.68
C GLN A 442 2.78 -14.74 -20.32
N ALA A 443 1.88 -15.17 -19.43
CA ALA A 443 2.29 -15.77 -18.16
C ALA A 443 3.08 -17.08 -18.41
N ILE A 444 2.59 -17.95 -19.30
CA ILE A 444 3.26 -19.20 -19.68
C ILE A 444 4.64 -18.93 -20.28
N ASP A 445 4.78 -17.92 -21.13
CA ASP A 445 6.07 -17.56 -21.72
C ASP A 445 7.10 -17.18 -20.66
N HIS A 446 6.69 -16.39 -19.65
CA HIS A 446 7.57 -16.05 -18.53
C HIS A 446 7.91 -17.27 -17.66
N TYR A 447 6.94 -18.17 -17.40
CA TYR A 447 7.22 -19.40 -16.66
C TYR A 447 8.15 -20.34 -17.46
N LYS A 448 7.98 -20.48 -18.77
CA LYS A 448 8.89 -21.27 -19.61
C LYS A 448 10.30 -20.70 -19.60
N THR A 449 10.44 -19.37 -19.67
CA THR A 449 11.73 -18.70 -19.55
C THR A 449 12.38 -18.99 -18.18
N ALA A 450 11.59 -18.86 -17.09
CA ALA A 450 12.04 -19.16 -15.74
C ALA A 450 12.47 -20.64 -15.58
N MET A 451 11.69 -21.57 -16.14
CA MET A 451 11.99 -23.00 -16.16
C MET A 451 13.25 -23.33 -16.98
N GLY A 452 13.56 -22.54 -18.02
CA GLY A 452 14.79 -22.66 -18.78
C GLY A 452 16.03 -22.39 -17.93
N TYR A 453 15.97 -21.45 -16.99
CA TYR A 453 17.07 -21.14 -16.07
C TYR A 453 17.08 -22.05 -14.84
N GLU A 454 15.92 -22.38 -14.30
CA GLU A 454 15.79 -23.25 -13.12
C GLU A 454 14.83 -24.43 -13.42
N PRO A 455 15.27 -25.46 -14.16
CA PRO A 455 14.40 -26.56 -14.57
C PRO A 455 13.81 -27.38 -13.42
N SER A 456 14.48 -27.40 -12.26
CA SER A 456 14.03 -28.14 -11.06
C SER A 456 13.24 -27.29 -10.08
N ASN A 457 12.92 -26.05 -10.43
CA ASN A 457 12.14 -25.17 -9.55
C ASN A 457 10.65 -25.58 -9.58
N THR A 458 10.24 -26.33 -8.57
CA THR A 458 8.87 -26.87 -8.45
C THR A 458 7.80 -25.77 -8.43
N ILE A 459 8.11 -24.57 -7.89
CA ILE A 459 7.19 -23.45 -7.86
C ILE A 459 6.87 -22.97 -9.27
N VAL A 460 7.88 -22.85 -10.13
CA VAL A 460 7.70 -22.46 -11.55
C VAL A 460 6.77 -23.44 -12.26
N VAL A 461 7.05 -24.74 -12.13
CA VAL A 461 6.31 -25.80 -12.79
C VAL A 461 4.86 -25.85 -12.29
N ARG A 462 4.66 -25.78 -10.98
CA ARG A 462 3.35 -25.75 -10.34
C ARG A 462 2.51 -24.54 -10.74
N GLU A 463 3.09 -23.34 -10.70
CA GLU A 463 2.35 -22.13 -11.05
C GLU A 463 2.01 -22.07 -12.55
N MET A 464 2.88 -22.61 -13.40
CA MET A 464 2.61 -22.79 -14.83
C MET A 464 1.47 -23.79 -15.05
N ALA A 465 1.47 -24.91 -14.32
CA ALA A 465 0.38 -25.89 -14.35
C ALA A 465 -0.96 -25.25 -14.02
N GLN A 466 -0.98 -24.37 -13.01
CA GLN A 466 -2.19 -23.63 -12.66
C GLN A 466 -2.67 -22.69 -13.77
N VAL A 467 -1.76 -22.06 -14.50
CA VAL A 467 -2.14 -21.21 -15.65
C VAL A 467 -2.75 -22.04 -16.78
N TYR A 468 -2.25 -23.26 -17.02
CA TYR A 468 -2.86 -24.18 -17.99
C TYR A 468 -4.27 -24.60 -17.55
N SER A 469 -4.49 -24.83 -16.25
CA SER A 469 -5.82 -25.08 -15.68
C SER A 469 -6.76 -23.89 -15.89
N ASP A 470 -6.28 -22.68 -15.62
CA ASP A 470 -7.06 -21.43 -15.78
C ASP A 470 -7.41 -21.17 -17.28
N LEU A 471 -6.64 -21.73 -18.20
CA LEU A 471 -6.89 -21.75 -19.66
C LEU A 471 -7.86 -22.85 -20.10
N GLY A 472 -8.24 -23.79 -19.22
CA GLY A 472 -9.00 -24.98 -19.57
C GLY A 472 -8.18 -26.04 -20.31
N GLN A 473 -6.85 -25.89 -20.36
CA GLN A 473 -5.93 -26.87 -20.95
C GLN A 473 -5.55 -27.93 -19.90
N ASN A 474 -6.55 -28.72 -19.53
CA ASN A 474 -6.47 -29.63 -18.39
C ASN A 474 -5.41 -30.72 -18.52
N GLU A 475 -5.17 -31.26 -19.75
CA GLU A 475 -4.16 -32.27 -19.97
C GLU A 475 -2.73 -31.74 -19.75
N GLN A 476 -2.44 -30.50 -20.21
CA GLN A 476 -1.16 -29.84 -19.96
C GLN A 476 -1.01 -29.52 -18.49
N SER A 477 -2.05 -29.04 -17.86
CA SER A 477 -2.08 -28.75 -16.44
C SER A 477 -1.77 -29.99 -15.60
N GLU A 478 -2.44 -31.10 -15.87
CA GLU A 478 -2.18 -32.38 -15.21
C GLU A 478 -0.74 -32.83 -15.37
N LYS A 479 -0.21 -32.74 -16.60
CA LYS A 479 1.19 -33.10 -16.89
C LYS A 479 2.13 -32.31 -15.97
N TYR A 480 2.02 -31.00 -15.98
CA TYR A 480 2.97 -30.16 -15.22
C TYR A 480 2.78 -30.28 -13.70
N PHE A 481 1.56 -30.49 -13.18
CA PHE A 481 1.40 -30.83 -11.76
C PHE A 481 2.07 -32.16 -11.41
N LYS A 482 1.90 -33.19 -12.24
CA LYS A 482 2.59 -34.48 -12.05
C LYS A 482 4.11 -34.31 -12.11
N ASP A 483 4.62 -33.46 -13.00
CA ASP A 483 6.06 -33.20 -13.12
C ASP A 483 6.57 -32.48 -11.87
N ALA A 484 5.84 -31.47 -11.35
CA ALA A 484 6.20 -30.81 -10.08
C ALA A 484 6.29 -31.81 -8.92
N LEU A 485 5.31 -32.73 -8.79
CA LEU A 485 5.33 -33.78 -7.78
C LEU A 485 6.54 -34.73 -7.93
N LYS A 486 6.90 -35.12 -9.15
CA LYS A 486 8.10 -35.92 -9.44
C LYS A 486 9.39 -35.20 -9.04
N MET A 487 9.41 -33.89 -9.13
CA MET A 487 10.52 -33.03 -8.70
C MET A 487 10.59 -32.83 -7.18
N GLY A 488 9.68 -33.44 -6.42
CA GLY A 488 9.65 -33.38 -4.96
C GLY A 488 8.74 -32.28 -4.39
N ASP A 489 7.86 -31.68 -5.18
CA ASP A 489 6.84 -30.78 -4.63
C ASP A 489 5.84 -31.57 -3.75
N ASN A 490 5.77 -31.21 -2.48
CA ASN A 490 4.87 -31.83 -1.51
C ASN A 490 3.83 -30.82 -0.97
N ASP A 491 3.60 -29.72 -1.69
CA ASP A 491 2.60 -28.74 -1.27
C ASP A 491 1.18 -29.31 -1.44
N ALA A 492 0.37 -29.22 -0.41
CA ALA A 492 -1.03 -29.63 -0.43
C ALA A 492 -1.83 -28.99 -1.59
N LEU A 493 -1.49 -27.74 -1.95
CA LEU A 493 -2.12 -27.05 -3.09
C LEU A 493 -1.84 -27.73 -4.43
N THR A 494 -0.68 -28.37 -4.60
CA THR A 494 -0.36 -29.10 -5.82
C THR A 494 -1.25 -30.32 -5.98
N TYR A 495 -1.42 -31.09 -4.91
CA TYR A 495 -2.34 -32.23 -4.90
C TYR A 495 -3.80 -31.80 -5.11
N TYR A 496 -4.22 -30.74 -4.43
CA TYR A 496 -5.56 -30.16 -4.58
C TYR A 496 -5.85 -29.72 -6.02
N ASN A 497 -4.94 -28.94 -6.63
CA ASN A 497 -5.12 -28.44 -7.98
C ASN A 497 -5.08 -29.61 -9.01
N LEU A 498 -4.19 -30.58 -8.80
CA LEU A 498 -4.13 -31.79 -9.61
C LEU A 498 -5.42 -32.59 -9.53
N ALA A 499 -5.95 -32.80 -8.32
CA ALA A 499 -7.23 -33.46 -8.12
C ALA A 499 -8.38 -32.76 -8.84
N SER A 500 -8.42 -31.42 -8.73
CA SER A 500 -9.44 -30.58 -9.39
C SER A 500 -9.37 -30.75 -10.92
N VAL A 501 -8.18 -30.69 -11.50
CA VAL A 501 -7.96 -30.92 -12.94
C VAL A 501 -8.37 -32.33 -13.36
N GLN A 502 -8.05 -33.34 -12.55
CA GLN A 502 -8.41 -34.72 -12.83
C GLN A 502 -9.92 -34.98 -12.71
N ILE A 503 -10.64 -34.26 -11.86
CA ILE A 503 -12.10 -34.25 -11.83
C ILE A 503 -12.66 -33.78 -13.18
N GLU A 504 -12.15 -32.68 -13.70
CA GLU A 504 -12.55 -32.14 -15.02
C GLU A 504 -12.19 -33.09 -16.18
N LEU A 505 -11.10 -33.80 -16.06
CA LEU A 505 -10.67 -34.84 -17.03
C LEU A 505 -11.39 -36.17 -16.87
N ASN A 506 -12.35 -36.27 -15.93
CA ASN A 506 -13.04 -37.53 -15.56
C ASN A 506 -12.11 -38.67 -15.11
N LYS A 507 -10.91 -38.35 -14.59
CA LYS A 507 -9.95 -39.31 -14.01
C LYS A 507 -10.25 -39.55 -12.53
N GLN A 508 -11.37 -40.20 -12.27
CA GLN A 508 -12.01 -40.25 -10.96
C GLN A 508 -11.12 -40.85 -9.86
N GLN A 509 -10.44 -41.96 -10.09
CA GLN A 509 -9.59 -42.65 -9.12
C GLN A 509 -8.31 -41.84 -8.80
N GLU A 510 -7.66 -41.28 -9.82
CA GLU A 510 -6.49 -40.45 -9.63
C GLU A 510 -6.85 -39.18 -8.86
N ALA A 511 -7.97 -38.55 -9.21
CA ALA A 511 -8.50 -37.39 -8.51
C ALA A 511 -8.76 -37.69 -7.03
N LEU A 512 -9.36 -38.84 -6.72
CA LEU A 512 -9.64 -39.26 -5.34
C LEU A 512 -8.34 -39.39 -4.54
N SER A 513 -7.35 -40.11 -5.09
CA SER A 513 -6.06 -40.29 -4.42
C SER A 513 -5.35 -38.95 -4.14
N ASN A 514 -5.37 -38.01 -5.10
CA ASN A 514 -4.72 -36.72 -4.91
C ASN A 514 -5.51 -35.80 -3.98
N ALA A 515 -6.84 -35.81 -4.04
CA ALA A 515 -7.68 -35.06 -3.11
C ALA A 515 -7.48 -35.53 -1.66
N GLU A 516 -7.36 -36.86 -1.44
CA GLU A 516 -7.05 -37.45 -0.15
C GLU A 516 -5.69 -36.98 0.38
N LYS A 517 -4.66 -36.95 -0.46
CA LYS A 517 -3.34 -36.45 -0.07
C LYS A 517 -3.39 -34.97 0.30
N ALA A 518 -4.10 -34.14 -0.48
CA ALA A 518 -4.29 -32.74 -0.15
C ALA A 518 -4.97 -32.54 1.22
N TYR A 519 -6.05 -33.30 1.46
CA TYR A 519 -6.75 -33.30 2.74
C TYR A 519 -5.83 -33.75 3.88
N ASN A 520 -5.09 -34.84 3.74
CA ASN A 520 -4.21 -35.35 4.80
C ASN A 520 -3.10 -34.35 5.17
N LEU A 521 -2.63 -33.55 4.23
CA LEU A 521 -1.63 -32.51 4.46
C LEU A 521 -2.22 -31.27 5.17
N ARG A 522 -3.48 -30.92 4.92
CA ARG A 522 -4.19 -29.79 5.52
C ARG A 522 -5.66 -30.14 5.78
N PRO A 523 -5.97 -30.84 6.89
CA PRO A 523 -7.31 -31.40 7.13
C PRO A 523 -8.42 -30.37 7.36
N SER A 524 -8.09 -29.14 7.74
CA SER A 524 -9.05 -28.06 8.01
C SER A 524 -9.17 -27.02 6.87
N ASP A 525 -8.54 -27.24 5.71
CA ASP A 525 -8.75 -26.36 4.56
C ASP A 525 -10.10 -26.71 3.90
N GLU A 526 -11.06 -25.82 3.96
CA GLU A 526 -12.42 -26.02 3.45
C GLU A 526 -12.46 -26.37 1.96
N ARG A 527 -11.48 -25.90 1.18
CA ARG A 527 -11.38 -26.18 -0.25
C ARG A 527 -10.93 -27.61 -0.50
N PHE A 528 -10.03 -28.12 0.34
CA PHE A 528 -9.53 -29.48 0.22
C PHE A 528 -10.59 -30.47 0.69
N LEU A 529 -11.28 -30.19 1.78
CA LEU A 529 -12.44 -30.94 2.23
C LEU A 529 -13.53 -31.02 1.14
N TYR A 530 -13.86 -29.88 0.53
CA TYR A 530 -14.83 -29.84 -0.56
C TYR A 530 -14.38 -30.68 -1.76
N THR A 531 -13.11 -30.53 -2.19
CA THR A 531 -12.60 -31.24 -3.36
C THR A 531 -12.49 -32.74 -3.11
N TYR A 532 -12.12 -33.14 -1.87
CA TYR A 532 -12.13 -34.54 -1.51
C TYR A 532 -13.57 -35.10 -1.50
N GLY A 533 -14.52 -34.37 -0.94
CA GLY A 533 -15.95 -34.70 -1.05
C GLY A 533 -16.42 -34.86 -2.50
N LEU A 534 -16.03 -33.92 -3.37
CA LEU A 534 -16.38 -33.97 -4.79
C LEU A 534 -15.76 -35.18 -5.50
N ALA A 535 -14.49 -35.50 -5.19
CA ALA A 535 -13.83 -36.67 -5.75
C ALA A 535 -14.48 -37.98 -5.27
N LEU A 536 -14.87 -38.06 -4.01
CA LEU A 536 -15.66 -39.20 -3.46
C LEU A 536 -17.00 -39.33 -4.19
N GLU A 537 -17.72 -38.24 -4.37
CA GLU A 537 -18.98 -38.23 -5.10
C GLU A 537 -18.84 -38.72 -6.54
N LYS A 538 -17.83 -38.24 -7.27
CA LYS A 538 -17.52 -38.71 -8.63
C LYS A 538 -17.18 -40.21 -8.67
N ASN A 539 -16.63 -40.74 -7.58
CA ASN A 539 -16.42 -42.18 -7.36
C ASN A 539 -17.63 -42.93 -6.77
N ARG A 540 -18.83 -42.30 -6.82
CA ARG A 540 -20.11 -42.89 -6.33
C ARG A 540 -20.18 -43.14 -4.81
N ARG A 541 -19.26 -42.59 -4.02
CA ARG A 541 -19.18 -42.68 -2.56
C ARG A 541 -19.94 -41.51 -1.92
N LYS A 542 -21.26 -41.38 -2.22
CA LYS A 542 -22.07 -40.21 -1.84
C LYS A 542 -22.16 -39.96 -0.33
N ASP A 543 -22.27 -41.00 0.47
CA ASP A 543 -22.41 -40.89 1.94
C ASP A 543 -21.11 -40.33 2.56
N GLU A 544 -19.98 -40.74 2.03
CA GLU A 544 -18.69 -40.23 2.50
C GLU A 544 -18.48 -38.78 1.98
N ALA A 545 -18.85 -38.51 0.74
CA ALA A 545 -18.82 -37.15 0.20
C ALA A 545 -19.64 -36.18 1.08
N ALA A 546 -20.83 -36.57 1.51
CA ALA A 546 -21.69 -35.77 2.39
C ALA A 546 -20.99 -35.40 3.70
N LYS A 547 -20.24 -36.32 4.32
CA LYS A 547 -19.46 -36.05 5.53
C LYS A 547 -18.40 -34.97 5.30
N PHE A 548 -17.68 -35.04 4.17
CA PHE A 548 -16.65 -34.06 3.84
C PHE A 548 -17.24 -32.69 3.44
N TYR A 549 -18.41 -32.66 2.82
CA TYR A 549 -19.13 -31.42 2.60
C TYR A 549 -19.59 -30.77 3.92
N LEU A 550 -20.08 -31.55 4.87
CA LEU A 550 -20.39 -31.04 6.22
C LEU A 550 -19.16 -30.48 6.92
N ASN A 551 -18.03 -31.18 6.84
CA ASN A 551 -16.78 -30.68 7.42
C ASN A 551 -16.33 -29.37 6.74
N ALA A 552 -16.44 -29.26 5.41
CA ALA A 552 -16.14 -28.02 4.69
C ALA A 552 -17.06 -26.85 5.10
N ILE A 553 -18.34 -27.14 5.36
CA ILE A 553 -19.32 -26.16 5.88
C ILE A 553 -18.99 -25.77 7.32
N TYR A 554 -18.52 -26.71 8.14
CA TYR A 554 -18.08 -26.42 9.50
C TYR A 554 -16.90 -25.47 9.55
N GLU A 555 -15.87 -25.74 8.73
CA GLU A 555 -14.68 -24.89 8.64
C GLU A 555 -15.00 -23.50 8.03
N ASN A 556 -15.90 -23.45 7.05
CA ASN A 556 -16.31 -22.19 6.42
C ASN A 556 -17.83 -22.15 6.20
N LYS A 557 -18.56 -21.53 7.12
CA LYS A 557 -20.02 -21.41 7.06
C LYS A 557 -20.53 -20.65 5.82
N ASN A 558 -19.69 -19.81 5.21
CA ASN A 558 -20.02 -19.03 4.03
C ASN A 558 -19.62 -19.71 2.71
N TYR A 559 -19.26 -20.97 2.75
CA TYR A 559 -18.92 -21.72 1.55
C TYR A 559 -20.17 -22.35 0.93
N ALA A 560 -20.69 -21.73 -0.14
CA ALA A 560 -21.95 -22.15 -0.76
C ALA A 560 -21.84 -23.51 -1.47
N LYS A 561 -20.74 -23.80 -2.17
CA LYS A 561 -20.58 -25.00 -3.00
C LYS A 561 -20.83 -26.32 -2.27
N PRO A 562 -20.24 -26.60 -1.09
CA PRO A 562 -20.54 -27.84 -0.36
C PRO A 562 -22.00 -27.93 0.06
N ARG A 563 -22.65 -26.79 0.41
CA ARG A 563 -24.07 -26.78 0.75
C ARG A 563 -24.95 -27.15 -0.44
N ILE A 564 -24.60 -26.68 -1.64
CA ILE A 564 -25.32 -27.02 -2.90
C ILE A 564 -25.23 -28.51 -3.17
N ASN A 565 -24.00 -29.06 -3.13
CA ASN A 565 -23.80 -30.48 -3.41
C ASN A 565 -24.44 -31.38 -2.36
N LEU A 566 -24.34 -30.99 -1.09
CA LEU A 566 -24.98 -31.73 0.04
C LEU A 566 -26.50 -31.67 -0.11
N GLY A 567 -27.08 -30.53 -0.35
CA GLY A 567 -28.51 -30.38 -0.60
C GLY A 567 -28.99 -31.25 -1.76
N ARG A 568 -28.21 -31.32 -2.85
CA ARG A 568 -28.49 -32.20 -3.98
C ARG A 568 -28.41 -33.70 -3.59
N ILE A 569 -27.38 -34.08 -2.84
CA ILE A 569 -27.27 -35.49 -2.33
C ILE A 569 -28.49 -35.80 -1.45
N TYR A 570 -28.94 -34.92 -0.58
CA TYR A 570 -30.09 -35.11 0.27
C TYR A 570 -31.40 -35.18 -0.53
N LEU A 571 -31.54 -34.39 -1.57
CA LEU A 571 -32.67 -34.52 -2.54
C LEU A 571 -32.68 -35.89 -3.22
N ASP A 572 -31.51 -36.36 -3.65
CA ASP A 572 -31.38 -37.66 -4.32
C ASP A 572 -31.63 -38.85 -3.36
N THR A 573 -31.45 -38.66 -2.06
CA THR A 573 -31.67 -39.65 -1.01
C THR A 573 -32.99 -39.43 -0.26
N ASN A 574 -33.86 -38.56 -0.79
CA ASN A 574 -35.20 -38.23 -0.23
C ASN A 574 -35.16 -37.67 1.20
N LYS A 575 -34.05 -37.04 1.59
CA LYS A 575 -33.89 -36.31 2.87
C LYS A 575 -34.27 -34.84 2.62
N ILE A 576 -35.58 -34.60 2.56
CA ILE A 576 -36.11 -33.32 2.04
C ILE A 576 -35.85 -32.15 2.99
N ASP A 577 -35.97 -32.35 4.30
CA ASP A 577 -35.82 -31.27 5.27
C ASP A 577 -34.33 -30.86 5.42
N GLU A 578 -33.41 -31.82 5.42
CA GLU A 578 -31.97 -31.57 5.41
C GLU A 578 -31.53 -30.90 4.10
N ALA A 579 -32.16 -31.29 2.97
CA ALA A 579 -31.92 -30.63 1.70
C ALA A 579 -32.36 -29.15 1.74
N GLU A 580 -33.55 -28.88 2.33
CA GLU A 580 -34.06 -27.51 2.45
C GLU A 580 -33.13 -26.63 3.28
N GLU A 581 -32.68 -27.12 4.46
CA GLU A 581 -31.75 -26.37 5.30
C GLU A 581 -30.52 -25.92 4.54
N HIS A 582 -29.84 -26.84 3.89
CA HIS A 582 -28.57 -26.53 3.20
C HIS A 582 -28.79 -25.70 1.92
N LEU A 583 -29.85 -25.96 1.15
CA LEU A 583 -30.14 -25.19 -0.06
C LEU A 583 -30.60 -23.76 0.26
N LEU A 584 -31.38 -23.54 1.31
CA LEU A 584 -31.76 -22.20 1.75
C LEU A 584 -30.53 -21.43 2.27
N ALA A 585 -29.65 -22.09 3.04
CA ALA A 585 -28.40 -21.48 3.46
C ALA A 585 -27.49 -21.13 2.26
N ALA A 586 -27.44 -22.01 1.23
CA ALA A 586 -26.72 -21.71 0.01
C ALA A 586 -27.37 -20.53 -0.77
N HIS A 587 -28.70 -20.49 -0.82
CA HIS A 587 -29.44 -19.40 -1.47
C HIS A 587 -29.23 -18.05 -0.78
N ALA A 588 -29.14 -18.05 0.56
CA ALA A 588 -28.81 -16.83 1.30
C ALA A 588 -27.42 -16.27 0.95
N LEU A 589 -26.46 -17.15 0.65
CA LEU A 589 -25.11 -16.78 0.23
C LEU A 589 -25.06 -16.35 -1.24
N GLU A 590 -25.76 -17.08 -2.11
CA GLU A 590 -25.73 -16.89 -3.56
C GLU A 590 -27.15 -16.91 -4.14
N PRO A 591 -27.97 -15.87 -3.97
CA PRO A 591 -29.39 -15.86 -4.38
C PRO A 591 -29.63 -16.10 -5.87
N SER A 592 -28.69 -15.66 -6.72
CA SER A 592 -28.78 -15.81 -8.16
C SER A 592 -28.07 -17.07 -8.71
N ASN A 593 -27.57 -17.96 -7.83
CA ASN A 593 -26.89 -19.15 -8.30
C ASN A 593 -27.88 -20.10 -9.00
N PHE A 594 -27.50 -20.51 -10.20
CA PHE A 594 -28.32 -21.38 -11.05
C PHE A 594 -28.63 -22.72 -10.41
N GLU A 595 -27.60 -23.40 -9.86
CA GLU A 595 -27.74 -24.73 -9.27
C GLU A 595 -28.58 -24.69 -7.98
N VAL A 596 -28.39 -23.68 -7.15
CA VAL A 596 -29.18 -23.46 -5.95
C VAL A 596 -30.66 -23.34 -6.31
N ASN A 597 -30.97 -22.43 -7.24
CA ASN A 597 -32.36 -22.21 -7.63
C ASN A 597 -32.97 -23.43 -8.34
N THR A 598 -32.17 -24.16 -9.11
CA THR A 598 -32.64 -25.41 -9.73
C THR A 598 -32.96 -26.48 -8.68
N ASN A 599 -32.11 -26.64 -7.67
CA ASN A 599 -32.32 -27.61 -6.61
C ASN A 599 -33.49 -27.21 -5.66
N LEU A 600 -33.62 -25.91 -5.34
CA LEU A 600 -34.77 -25.40 -4.58
C LEU A 600 -36.08 -25.56 -5.36
N GLY A 601 -36.05 -25.31 -6.67
CA GLY A 601 -37.21 -25.57 -7.52
C GLY A 601 -37.64 -27.03 -7.47
N LYS A 602 -36.68 -27.99 -7.55
CA LYS A 602 -36.91 -29.43 -7.39
C LYS A 602 -37.45 -29.77 -5.98
N LEU A 603 -36.82 -29.22 -4.96
CA LEU A 603 -37.21 -29.43 -3.57
C LEU A 603 -38.66 -29.03 -3.31
N TYR A 604 -39.03 -27.80 -3.68
CA TYR A 604 -40.39 -27.31 -3.48
C TYR A 604 -41.42 -28.02 -4.36
N GLY A 605 -40.98 -28.50 -5.54
CA GLY A 605 -41.79 -29.40 -6.37
C GLY A 605 -42.13 -30.72 -5.63
N LEU A 606 -41.13 -31.35 -4.97
CA LEU A 606 -41.31 -32.55 -4.15
C LEU A 606 -42.19 -32.30 -2.88
N LYS A 607 -42.11 -31.07 -2.34
CA LYS A 607 -43.00 -30.66 -1.22
C LYS A 607 -44.41 -30.22 -1.69
N ASN A 608 -44.68 -30.26 -2.96
CA ASN A 608 -45.93 -29.73 -3.60
C ASN A 608 -46.18 -28.23 -3.35
N ASP A 609 -45.15 -27.48 -2.99
CA ASP A 609 -45.17 -26.03 -2.92
C ASP A 609 -44.86 -25.46 -4.30
N PHE A 610 -45.85 -25.55 -5.22
CA PHE A 610 -45.64 -25.14 -6.60
C PHE A 610 -45.36 -23.66 -6.77
N PRO A 611 -45.94 -22.74 -5.97
CA PRO A 611 -45.57 -21.32 -6.05
C PRO A 611 -44.06 -21.07 -5.83
N LYS A 612 -43.45 -21.68 -4.78
CA LYS A 612 -42.01 -21.56 -4.53
C LYS A 612 -41.18 -22.29 -5.59
N SER A 613 -41.64 -23.49 -6.02
CA SER A 613 -40.97 -24.23 -7.09
C SER A 613 -40.85 -23.39 -8.37
N ILE A 614 -41.97 -22.77 -8.79
CA ILE A 614 -42.04 -21.88 -9.96
C ILE A 614 -41.12 -20.67 -9.77
N SER A 615 -41.15 -20.05 -8.59
CA SER A 615 -40.32 -18.90 -8.28
C SER A 615 -38.82 -19.19 -8.46
N HIS A 616 -38.36 -20.32 -7.89
CA HIS A 616 -36.95 -20.74 -7.99
C HIS A 616 -36.57 -21.18 -9.41
N TYR A 617 -37.40 -21.95 -10.09
CA TYR A 617 -37.10 -22.33 -11.49
C TYR A 617 -37.15 -21.11 -12.43
N THR A 618 -38.01 -20.10 -12.15
CA THR A 618 -37.99 -18.83 -12.88
C THR A 618 -36.66 -18.12 -12.67
N SER A 619 -36.17 -18.05 -11.45
CA SER A 619 -34.85 -17.48 -11.11
C SER A 619 -33.72 -18.21 -11.84
N ALA A 620 -33.76 -19.56 -11.85
CA ALA A 620 -32.78 -20.37 -12.58
C ALA A 620 -32.83 -20.09 -14.10
N ALA A 621 -34.02 -20.09 -14.70
CA ALA A 621 -34.18 -19.82 -16.12
C ALA A 621 -33.79 -18.39 -16.51
N LYS A 622 -33.96 -17.40 -15.60
CA LYS A 622 -33.51 -16.03 -15.78
C LYS A 622 -31.97 -15.93 -15.75
N THR A 623 -31.32 -16.71 -14.89
CA THR A 623 -29.84 -16.73 -14.79
C THR A 623 -29.22 -17.35 -16.03
N GLN A 624 -29.86 -18.37 -16.61
CA GLN A 624 -29.40 -19.03 -17.86
C GLN A 624 -30.52 -19.02 -18.92
N PRO A 625 -30.78 -17.90 -19.61
CA PRO A 625 -31.94 -17.76 -20.50
C PRO A 625 -31.97 -18.70 -21.71
N LYS A 626 -30.80 -19.20 -22.12
CA LYS A 626 -30.67 -20.15 -23.25
C LYS A 626 -30.64 -21.62 -22.80
N ASN A 627 -30.68 -21.89 -21.50
CA ASN A 627 -30.65 -23.25 -20.97
C ASN A 627 -32.02 -23.91 -21.13
N ILE A 628 -32.10 -24.85 -22.07
CA ILE A 628 -33.35 -25.56 -22.40
C ILE A 628 -33.85 -26.35 -21.19
N THR A 629 -32.96 -27.07 -20.48
CA THR A 629 -33.33 -27.87 -19.29
C THR A 629 -33.92 -26.99 -18.20
N ALA A 630 -33.34 -25.80 -17.94
CA ALA A 630 -33.92 -24.86 -16.97
C ALA A 630 -35.32 -24.43 -17.35
N LYS A 631 -35.58 -24.19 -18.61
CA LYS A 631 -36.91 -23.85 -19.13
C LYS A 631 -37.87 -25.03 -19.07
N GLN A 632 -37.40 -26.25 -19.36
CA GLN A 632 -38.21 -27.47 -19.20
C GLN A 632 -38.64 -27.68 -17.74
N ASN A 633 -37.72 -27.52 -16.80
CA ASN A 633 -38.04 -27.61 -15.38
C ASN A 633 -39.06 -26.56 -14.96
N LEU A 634 -38.93 -25.32 -15.47
CA LEU A 634 -39.90 -24.26 -15.23
C LEU A 634 -41.28 -24.59 -15.83
N ALA A 635 -41.33 -25.10 -17.07
CA ALA A 635 -42.58 -25.55 -17.70
C ALA A 635 -43.25 -26.68 -16.91
N ALA A 636 -42.45 -27.66 -16.44
CA ALA A 636 -42.96 -28.73 -15.57
C ALA A 636 -43.53 -28.20 -14.25
N ALA A 637 -42.89 -27.21 -13.63
CA ALA A 637 -43.36 -26.59 -12.41
C ALA A 637 -44.68 -25.81 -12.65
N PHE A 638 -44.78 -25.10 -13.78
CA PHE A 638 -46.03 -24.46 -14.18
C PHE A 638 -47.19 -25.46 -14.40
N ILE A 639 -46.90 -26.61 -15.02
CA ILE A 639 -47.88 -27.68 -15.21
C ILE A 639 -48.34 -28.22 -13.86
N SER A 640 -47.40 -28.51 -12.96
CA SER A 640 -47.71 -29.00 -11.63
C SER A 640 -48.52 -28.00 -10.80
N GLY A 641 -48.36 -26.71 -11.03
CA GLY A 641 -49.10 -25.61 -10.42
C GLY A 641 -50.37 -25.27 -11.17
N ASP A 642 -50.81 -26.04 -12.16
CA ASP A 642 -51.96 -25.83 -13.04
C ASP A 642 -51.93 -24.48 -13.83
N LEU A 643 -50.77 -23.91 -14.01
CA LEU A 643 -50.53 -22.67 -14.80
C LEU A 643 -50.17 -23.02 -16.25
N LYS A 644 -51.12 -23.64 -16.95
CA LYS A 644 -50.94 -24.21 -18.27
C LYS A 644 -50.55 -23.19 -19.35
N ASP A 645 -51.11 -22.00 -19.32
CA ASP A 645 -50.76 -20.93 -20.27
C ASP A 645 -49.31 -20.48 -20.14
N ASN A 646 -48.81 -20.39 -18.88
CA ASN A 646 -47.41 -20.08 -18.61
C ASN A 646 -46.46 -21.19 -19.13
N ALA A 647 -46.83 -22.46 -18.90
CA ALA A 647 -46.08 -23.61 -19.42
C ALA A 647 -46.03 -23.60 -20.95
N ALA A 648 -47.14 -23.35 -21.62
CA ALA A 648 -47.22 -23.25 -23.08
C ALA A 648 -46.28 -22.15 -23.61
N ALA A 649 -46.30 -20.98 -22.96
CA ALA A 649 -45.43 -19.88 -23.32
C ALA A 649 -43.92 -20.27 -23.18
N VAL A 650 -43.54 -21.05 -22.13
CA VAL A 650 -42.18 -21.52 -21.94
C VAL A 650 -41.78 -22.55 -23.02
N TYR A 651 -42.65 -23.52 -23.35
CA TYR A 651 -42.37 -24.46 -24.44
C TYR A 651 -42.21 -23.75 -25.79
N ALA A 652 -43.04 -22.74 -26.09
CA ALA A 652 -42.87 -21.91 -27.26
C ALA A 652 -41.52 -21.16 -27.30
N GLN A 653 -41.04 -20.70 -26.14
CA GLN A 653 -39.68 -20.12 -26.04
C GLN A 653 -38.59 -21.17 -26.31
N ILE A 654 -38.75 -22.39 -25.81
CA ILE A 654 -37.78 -23.47 -26.05
C ILE A 654 -37.70 -23.77 -27.56
N ILE A 655 -38.84 -23.93 -28.22
CA ILE A 655 -38.95 -24.13 -29.66
C ILE A 655 -38.27 -23.01 -30.47
N LYS A 656 -38.44 -21.76 -30.00
CA LYS A 656 -37.76 -20.60 -30.61
C LYS A 656 -36.26 -20.60 -30.42
N LEU A 657 -35.77 -21.16 -29.31
CA LEU A 657 -34.33 -21.28 -29.01
C LEU A 657 -33.69 -22.43 -29.76
N ASP A 658 -34.42 -23.52 -29.88
CA ASP A 658 -33.99 -24.76 -30.57
C ASP A 658 -35.19 -25.35 -31.29
N ASP A 659 -35.28 -25.06 -32.60
CA ASP A 659 -36.37 -25.49 -33.46
C ASP A 659 -36.33 -27.01 -33.75
N LYS A 660 -35.34 -27.72 -33.25
CA LYS A 660 -35.18 -29.20 -33.31
C LYS A 660 -35.50 -29.85 -31.96
N ASN A 661 -35.93 -29.11 -30.96
CA ASN A 661 -36.33 -29.68 -29.68
C ASN A 661 -37.74 -30.32 -29.79
N TRP A 662 -37.81 -31.47 -30.46
CA TRP A 662 -39.04 -32.17 -30.82
C TRP A 662 -39.93 -32.52 -29.62
N ASP A 663 -39.32 -32.83 -28.50
CA ASP A 663 -40.05 -33.10 -27.26
C ASP A 663 -40.84 -31.88 -26.80
N SER A 664 -40.33 -30.65 -27.00
CA SER A 664 -41.08 -29.44 -26.65
C SER A 664 -42.30 -29.19 -27.57
N TYR A 665 -42.23 -29.55 -28.84
CA TYR A 665 -43.41 -29.51 -29.72
C TYR A 665 -44.48 -30.50 -29.22
N TYR A 666 -44.05 -31.72 -28.89
CA TYR A 666 -44.93 -32.75 -28.38
C TYR A 666 -45.62 -32.31 -27.07
N GLU A 667 -44.85 -31.87 -26.11
CA GLU A 667 -45.40 -31.44 -24.80
C GLU A 667 -46.28 -30.20 -24.94
N LEU A 668 -45.92 -29.23 -25.80
CA LEU A 668 -46.80 -28.09 -26.10
C LEU A 668 -48.11 -28.53 -26.74
N GLY A 669 -48.07 -29.48 -27.67
CA GLY A 669 -49.31 -30.02 -28.28
C GLY A 669 -50.22 -30.72 -27.28
N ARG A 670 -49.65 -31.56 -26.40
CA ARG A 670 -50.38 -32.19 -25.29
C ARG A 670 -50.98 -31.16 -24.32
N LEU A 671 -50.21 -30.11 -24.02
CA LEU A 671 -50.70 -29.06 -23.14
C LEU A 671 -51.87 -28.30 -23.76
N TYR A 672 -51.78 -27.96 -25.04
CA TYR A 672 -52.92 -27.33 -25.73
C TYR A 672 -54.16 -28.23 -25.77
N ILE A 673 -54.01 -29.55 -25.92
CA ILE A 673 -55.12 -30.50 -25.79
C ILE A 673 -55.74 -30.39 -24.40
N SER A 674 -54.93 -30.42 -23.35
CA SER A 674 -55.42 -30.34 -21.96
C SER A 674 -56.09 -29.00 -21.63
N MET A 675 -55.85 -27.95 -22.43
CA MET A 675 -56.44 -26.63 -22.33
C MET A 675 -57.65 -26.46 -23.30
N ASN A 676 -58.08 -27.51 -23.99
CA ASN A 676 -59.10 -27.52 -25.02
C ASN A 676 -58.83 -26.55 -26.20
N LYS A 677 -57.56 -26.23 -26.44
CA LYS A 677 -57.05 -25.40 -27.56
C LYS A 677 -56.73 -26.29 -28.74
N LYS A 678 -57.81 -26.81 -29.41
CA LYS A 678 -57.68 -27.84 -30.42
C LYS A 678 -56.92 -27.41 -31.69
N GLU A 679 -57.16 -26.21 -32.18
CA GLU A 679 -56.49 -25.72 -33.39
C GLU A 679 -55.03 -25.46 -33.20
N GLU A 680 -54.66 -24.90 -32.05
CA GLU A 680 -53.25 -24.70 -31.68
C GLU A 680 -52.52 -26.04 -31.47
N ALA A 681 -53.17 -27.00 -30.82
CA ALA A 681 -52.67 -28.35 -30.65
C ALA A 681 -52.40 -29.04 -31.99
N LYS A 682 -53.39 -28.98 -32.90
CA LYS A 682 -53.29 -29.55 -34.27
C LYS A 682 -52.12 -28.91 -35.04
N THR A 683 -52.02 -27.57 -34.98
CA THR A 683 -50.96 -26.82 -35.66
C THR A 683 -49.59 -27.22 -35.20
N ILE A 684 -49.35 -27.30 -33.90
CA ILE A 684 -48.01 -27.59 -33.35
C ILE A 684 -47.60 -29.06 -33.53
N LEU A 685 -48.59 -30.00 -33.38
CA LEU A 685 -48.33 -31.45 -33.58
C LEU A 685 -48.11 -31.78 -35.04
N GLN A 686 -48.83 -31.12 -35.95
CA GLN A 686 -48.62 -31.26 -37.39
C GLN A 686 -47.29 -30.69 -37.83
N THR A 687 -46.90 -29.55 -37.27
CA THR A 687 -45.55 -28.97 -37.46
C THR A 687 -44.46 -29.93 -37.02
N LEU A 688 -44.59 -30.60 -35.88
CA LEU A 688 -43.66 -31.63 -35.39
C LEU A 688 -43.52 -32.73 -36.42
N LEU A 689 -44.59 -33.34 -36.89
CA LEU A 689 -44.52 -34.44 -37.87
C LEU A 689 -43.98 -34.01 -39.23
N ASN A 690 -44.29 -32.79 -39.66
CA ASN A 690 -43.77 -32.25 -40.92
C ASN A 690 -42.25 -32.01 -40.87
N LYS A 691 -41.76 -31.54 -39.73
CA LYS A 691 -40.35 -31.27 -39.52
C LYS A 691 -39.55 -32.52 -39.16
N ASN A 692 -40.18 -33.48 -38.46
CA ASN A 692 -39.52 -34.74 -38.04
C ASN A 692 -40.49 -35.93 -38.07
N GLN A 693 -40.59 -36.55 -39.24
CA GLN A 693 -41.45 -37.75 -39.45
C GLN A 693 -40.98 -38.97 -38.63
N GLY A 694 -39.64 -39.02 -38.30
CA GLY A 694 -39.02 -40.08 -37.51
C GLY A 694 -39.00 -39.79 -35.99
N TYR A 695 -39.77 -38.84 -35.54
CA TYR A 695 -39.83 -38.55 -34.08
C TYR A 695 -40.22 -39.79 -33.26
N LYS A 696 -39.52 -40.08 -32.20
CA LYS A 696 -39.66 -41.30 -31.37
C LYS A 696 -41.09 -41.61 -30.93
N LYS A 697 -41.95 -40.57 -30.78
CA LYS A 697 -43.38 -40.68 -30.41
C LYS A 697 -44.32 -40.30 -31.58
N ALA A 698 -43.88 -40.42 -32.82
CA ALA A 698 -44.69 -40.04 -34.01
C ALA A 698 -46.03 -40.81 -34.07
N GLY A 699 -46.11 -42.06 -33.63
CA GLY A 699 -47.35 -42.83 -33.50
C GLY A 699 -48.33 -42.19 -32.53
N GLU A 700 -47.88 -41.78 -31.34
CA GLU A 700 -48.69 -41.09 -30.34
C GLU A 700 -49.21 -39.71 -30.89
N VAL A 701 -48.32 -38.98 -31.58
CA VAL A 701 -48.68 -37.68 -32.20
C VAL A 701 -49.79 -37.86 -33.20
N ARG A 702 -49.72 -38.90 -34.08
CA ARG A 702 -50.79 -39.20 -35.07
C ARG A 702 -52.08 -39.57 -34.36
N SER A 703 -52.05 -40.37 -33.28
CA SER A 703 -53.21 -40.72 -32.49
C SER A 703 -53.85 -39.48 -31.86
N LEU A 704 -53.03 -38.60 -31.30
CA LEU A 704 -53.54 -37.32 -30.75
C LEU A 704 -54.19 -36.44 -31.81
N LEU A 705 -53.58 -36.34 -32.99
CA LEU A 705 -54.13 -35.56 -34.11
C LEU A 705 -55.45 -36.13 -34.63
N SER A 706 -55.63 -37.47 -34.61
CA SER A 706 -56.91 -38.13 -35.03
C SER A 706 -58.02 -37.93 -34.01
N SER A 707 -57.70 -37.61 -32.77
CA SER A 707 -58.67 -37.35 -31.68
C SER A 707 -59.07 -35.90 -31.54
N LEU A 708 -58.45 -34.98 -32.25
CA LEU A 708 -58.76 -33.54 -32.25
C LEU A 708 -59.80 -33.16 -33.31
#